data_f58759f175fb80ed74e53b534315097f
#
_entry.id   f58759f175fb80ed74e53b534315097f
#
_cell.length_a   1.000
_cell.length_b   1.000
_cell.length_c   1.000
_cell.angle_alpha   90.00
_cell.angle_beta   90.00
_cell.angle_gamma   90.00
#
_symmetry.space_group_name_H-M   'P 1'
#
loop_
_entity.id
_entity.type
_entity.pdbx_description
1 polymer ?
#
loop_
_entity_poly.entity_id
_entity_poly.type
_entity_poly.pdbx_seq_one_letter_code
_entity_poly.pdbx_strand_id
1 'polypeptide(L)'
;MIRRYQRAFRWKRDPFDSKTMLEVRNLYETDIDLDKDDESKIGKGQVHSYHQHDYSRFYYFSEADELNGNVIEDIKVQYMCGCKLYCVFSKKEQMLFVLNALDVALTQKGLVRNRDNIEIAFDEQKNHIPPATSVNDMFMGFHCSMSVLSEPFGKNTTSFVIHNGKYNRSQESILKKLSEQSQFNFEQYEVEHASPKKNIVIRAGAGTGKTYTMISRIGFICYTQNVPLRKMADRIVMITFTNEAADQMEEKLKTYFRNCYLVTSNPDYLEMVSRIEHMQISTIHSYAKDLIAQMGTSFGYGIDLSITSSEFYRRKKITDLLDEYIHQKRIECGNDYTDKLGMPVYAIRDSILDFIGKLHNKSVDIETIEPQDFGSLLNSEGHGELHELLASVIPAVEQEYLGELLENNKIHLSSMMSILNRFINDPDSESRIRELKIDKGAQQFMFVDEFQDTDDSQIESLLRIAQVLDYNLFLVGDIKQCIYRFRGAKEKAFDQLGIDKNPEKWLEFSLRRNYRTDKHLLDIFDRSFAAWGEMDEELLTYDAAKDKLIGTRDYNGKYLASKSRFYRRLPAANEEMRIPILVEEIKRIQKRIQYEESHGMKLSAKEKSIAILVRENWQADMIRTDCAKLGISVHTNTGGDLYMSQPAMDMLTLVNALVHFDEADYLYNLVTSNFFNLDIPKSNLYEIRMKIRNGKWRAKADEKEQVNYLINFMNLMLANTVDKNNRWEYIVASLRTQPVLQAIRKVYSTLEPWKHFSDDPWKQHYYQLNVDLLFEQLINACNVDRLTINTLQEHLYNSIISQISVDSRTPASNGEESTIQCITVHKSKGLEYGHVILPFCSASMDFIKRTQLHISTTKCQGRYRIGYSMSVGNSGQTVQNDFYDEVIEKSEKAREETRILYVAMTRSIRSFSWVEVQGKQNLSWQNLIETEV
;
A
#
# COMPACT_ATOMS: atom_id res chain seq x y z
N MET A 1 -1.99 -5.90 -54.87
CA MET A 1 -1.75 -7.26 -54.38
C MET A 1 -2.34 -7.45 -52.97
N ILE A 2 -2.04 -6.62 -52.03
CA ILE A 2 -2.58 -6.64 -50.66
C ILE A 2 -4.12 -6.67 -50.62
N ARG A 3 -4.79 -5.90 -51.44
CA ARG A 3 -6.26 -5.85 -51.52
C ARG A 3 -6.93 -7.20 -51.87
N ARG A 4 -6.18 -8.16 -52.39
CA ARG A 4 -6.76 -9.46 -52.80
C ARG A 4 -6.94 -10.44 -51.66
N TYR A 5 -6.18 -10.32 -50.59
CA TYR A 5 -6.09 -11.33 -49.54
C TYR A 5 -6.56 -10.82 -48.18
N GLN A 6 -6.89 -9.56 -48.11
CA GLN A 6 -7.24 -8.93 -46.82
C GLN A 6 -8.74 -9.06 -46.56
N ARG A 7 -9.05 -9.66 -45.43
CA ARG A 7 -10.28 -9.41 -44.68
C ARG A 7 -9.91 -8.84 -43.37
N ALA A 8 -10.54 -7.75 -42.99
CA ALA A 8 -10.28 -7.13 -41.73
C ALA A 8 -11.55 -7.07 -40.92
N PHE A 9 -11.42 -7.37 -39.67
CA PHE A 9 -12.41 -7.00 -38.68
C PHE A 9 -12.18 -5.54 -38.34
N ARG A 10 -13.21 -4.73 -38.51
CA ARG A 10 -13.16 -3.31 -38.21
C ARG A 10 -14.15 -3.00 -37.13
N TRP A 11 -13.63 -2.58 -35.99
CA TRP A 11 -14.44 -2.03 -34.93
C TRP A 11 -14.84 -0.59 -35.28
N LYS A 12 -16.13 -0.30 -35.30
CA LYS A 12 -16.62 1.06 -35.57
C LYS A 12 -16.53 1.93 -34.30
N ARG A 13 -16.61 1.30 -33.14
CA ARG A 13 -16.60 1.94 -31.82
C ARG A 13 -16.10 0.95 -30.79
N ASP A 14 -16.29 1.28 -29.51
CA ASP A 14 -16.02 0.37 -28.38
C ASP A 14 -16.74 -0.98 -28.62
N PRO A 15 -16.01 -2.10 -28.59
CA PRO A 15 -16.57 -3.42 -28.81
C PRO A 15 -17.65 -3.83 -27.82
N PHE A 16 -17.82 -3.13 -26.71
CA PHE A 16 -18.89 -3.36 -25.74
C PHE A 16 -20.10 -2.46 -25.89
N ASP A 17 -20.06 -1.49 -26.79
CA ASP A 17 -21.27 -0.76 -27.20
C ASP A 17 -22.18 -1.68 -28.00
N SER A 18 -23.43 -1.82 -27.59
CA SER A 18 -24.44 -2.63 -28.27
C SER A 18 -24.67 -2.27 -29.75
N LYS A 19 -24.24 -1.09 -30.18
CA LYS A 19 -24.27 -0.61 -31.55
C LYS A 19 -22.96 -0.86 -32.30
N THR A 20 -21.93 -1.31 -31.61
CA THR A 20 -20.62 -1.55 -32.20
C THR A 20 -20.53 -3.01 -32.56
N MET A 21 -20.63 -3.31 -33.80
CA MET A 21 -20.40 -4.66 -34.31
C MET A 21 -19.07 -4.70 -35.02
N LEU A 22 -18.35 -5.79 -34.85
CA LEU A 22 -17.22 -6.10 -35.68
C LEU A 22 -17.75 -6.36 -37.11
N GLU A 23 -17.50 -5.45 -38.01
CA GLU A 23 -17.77 -5.66 -39.41
C GLU A 23 -16.61 -6.40 -40.05
N VAL A 24 -16.90 -7.60 -40.49
CA VAL A 24 -15.99 -8.30 -41.34
C VAL A 24 -16.28 -7.89 -42.79
N ARG A 25 -15.33 -7.21 -43.39
CA ARG A 25 -15.44 -6.75 -44.76
C ARG A 25 -14.48 -7.44 -45.67
N ASN A 26 -14.94 -7.76 -46.86
CA ASN A 26 -14.05 -8.20 -47.91
C ASN A 26 -13.32 -6.96 -48.46
N LEU A 27 -12.00 -6.99 -48.44
CA LEU A 27 -11.20 -5.85 -48.90
C LEU A 27 -11.32 -5.49 -50.35
N TYR A 28 -12.04 -6.31 -51.16
CA TYR A 28 -12.42 -5.94 -52.51
C TYR A 28 -13.44 -4.80 -52.57
N GLU A 29 -14.21 -4.58 -51.52
CA GLU A 29 -15.36 -3.68 -51.50
C GLU A 29 -15.15 -2.42 -50.62
N THR A 30 -14.07 -2.32 -49.92
CA THR A 30 -13.86 -1.20 -48.98
C THR A 30 -12.48 -0.59 -49.09
N ASP A 31 -12.46 0.73 -49.18
CA ASP A 31 -11.26 1.51 -48.89
C ASP A 31 -10.95 1.37 -47.42
N ILE A 32 -10.09 0.42 -47.10
CA ILE A 32 -9.40 0.48 -45.81
C ILE A 32 -8.25 1.46 -45.98
N ASP A 33 -8.35 2.59 -45.27
CA ASP A 33 -7.19 3.45 -45.12
C ASP A 33 -6.13 2.68 -44.35
N LEU A 34 -5.36 1.91 -45.08
CA LEU A 34 -4.03 1.48 -44.61
C LEU A 34 -3.19 2.74 -44.67
N ASP A 35 -2.60 3.10 -43.54
CA ASP A 35 -1.59 4.15 -43.56
C ASP A 35 -0.61 3.86 -44.69
N LYS A 36 -0.36 4.83 -45.57
CA LYS A 36 0.54 4.69 -46.71
C LYS A 36 1.92 4.18 -46.36
N ASP A 37 2.32 4.40 -45.08
CA ASP A 37 3.57 3.86 -44.53
C ASP A 37 3.55 2.34 -44.32
N ASP A 38 2.40 1.75 -44.06
CA ASP A 38 2.26 0.30 -43.88
C ASP A 38 2.22 -0.44 -45.23
N GLU A 39 1.63 0.16 -46.25
CA GLU A 39 1.72 -0.38 -47.61
C GLU A 39 3.16 -0.46 -48.14
N SER A 40 3.99 0.52 -47.79
CA SER A 40 5.38 0.55 -48.24
C SER A 40 6.27 -0.49 -47.54
N LYS A 41 5.89 -0.92 -46.35
CA LYS A 41 6.61 -1.94 -45.56
C LYS A 41 6.27 -3.35 -46.00
N ILE A 42 5.02 -3.60 -46.37
CA ILE A 42 4.55 -4.93 -46.83
C ILE A 42 5.17 -5.39 -48.14
N GLY A 43 5.65 -4.48 -48.95
CA GLY A 43 6.25 -4.81 -50.28
C GLY A 43 7.73 -5.20 -50.23
N LYS A 44 8.40 -5.31 -49.10
CA LYS A 44 9.85 -5.45 -48.99
C LYS A 44 10.37 -6.83 -48.60
N GLY A 45 9.59 -7.89 -48.78
CA GLY A 45 10.05 -9.27 -48.53
C GLY A 45 10.33 -9.60 -47.06
N GLN A 46 9.66 -8.93 -46.13
CA GLN A 46 9.73 -9.21 -44.69
C GLN A 46 8.36 -9.69 -44.18
N VAL A 47 8.36 -10.49 -43.12
CA VAL A 47 7.12 -10.87 -42.44
C VAL A 47 6.56 -9.65 -41.72
N HIS A 48 5.38 -9.23 -42.08
CA HIS A 48 4.70 -8.09 -41.48
C HIS A 48 3.50 -8.54 -40.68
N SER A 49 3.37 -8.04 -39.44
CA SER A 49 2.14 -8.12 -38.70
C SER A 49 1.41 -6.78 -38.81
N TYR A 50 0.23 -6.79 -39.38
CA TYR A 50 -0.61 -5.61 -39.43
C TYR A 50 -1.57 -5.65 -38.23
N HIS A 51 -1.58 -4.55 -37.49
CA HIS A 51 -2.40 -4.38 -36.32
C HIS A 51 -3.44 -3.30 -36.61
N GLN A 52 -4.67 -3.71 -36.76
CA GLN A 52 -5.79 -2.78 -36.73
C GLN A 52 -6.44 -2.90 -35.36
N HIS A 53 -6.49 -1.82 -34.62
CA HIS A 53 -7.14 -1.65 -33.33
C HIS A 53 -7.99 -2.82 -32.91
N ASP A 54 -7.65 -3.87 -32.49
CA ASP A 54 -8.51 -4.84 -31.96
C ASP A 54 -8.03 -6.24 -32.16
N TYR A 55 -8.71 -7.13 -32.02
CA TYR A 55 -8.60 -8.55 -31.89
C TYR A 55 -8.30 -9.28 -33.21
N SER A 56 -7.81 -8.58 -34.22
CA SER A 56 -7.35 -9.20 -35.49
C SER A 56 -5.91 -8.82 -35.80
N ARG A 57 -5.18 -9.78 -36.36
CA ARG A 57 -3.79 -9.60 -36.82
C ARG A 57 -3.66 -10.15 -38.22
N PHE A 58 -2.94 -9.42 -39.04
CA PHE A 58 -2.64 -9.80 -40.40
C PHE A 58 -1.16 -10.10 -40.54
N TYR A 59 -0.85 -11.29 -41.11
CA TYR A 59 0.54 -11.71 -41.37
C TYR A 59 0.66 -12.04 -42.85
N TYR A 60 1.63 -11.45 -43.51
CA TYR A 60 1.99 -11.72 -44.90
C TYR A 60 3.40 -12.31 -44.97
N PHE A 61 3.53 -13.47 -45.53
CA PHE A 61 4.76 -14.23 -45.72
C PHE A 61 5.15 -14.25 -47.21
N SER A 62 6.15 -13.50 -47.60
CA SER A 62 6.69 -13.49 -48.96
C SER A 62 7.56 -14.73 -49.22
N GLU A 63 7.91 -14.97 -50.46
CA GLU A 63 8.79 -16.09 -50.85
C GLU A 63 10.18 -16.02 -50.22
N ALA A 64 10.66 -14.81 -49.95
CA ALA A 64 12.02 -14.56 -49.44
C ALA A 64 12.05 -14.58 -47.90
N ASP A 65 10.88 -14.69 -47.23
CA ASP A 65 10.85 -14.59 -45.76
C ASP A 65 11.33 -15.88 -45.10
N GLU A 66 12.37 -15.77 -44.30
CA GLU A 66 12.77 -16.81 -43.37
C GLU A 66 11.89 -16.77 -42.13
N LEU A 67 11.27 -17.89 -41.80
CA LEU A 67 10.46 -18.05 -40.62
C LEU A 67 11.35 -18.12 -39.38
N ASN A 68 11.57 -16.98 -38.76
CA ASN A 68 12.35 -16.93 -37.53
C ASN A 68 11.49 -17.18 -36.27
N GLY A 69 12.13 -17.60 -35.19
CA GLY A 69 11.45 -17.96 -33.94
C GLY A 69 10.62 -16.83 -33.34
N ASN A 70 11.00 -15.57 -33.55
CA ASN A 70 10.29 -14.41 -33.01
C ASN A 70 8.91 -14.21 -33.63
N VAL A 71 8.79 -14.38 -34.93
CA VAL A 71 7.52 -14.26 -35.65
C VAL A 71 6.56 -15.40 -35.27
N ILE A 72 7.09 -16.60 -35.12
CA ILE A 72 6.29 -17.77 -34.71
C ILE A 72 5.78 -17.57 -33.28
N GLU A 73 6.63 -17.03 -32.38
CA GLU A 73 6.21 -16.71 -31.02
C GLU A 73 5.14 -15.62 -31.00
N ASP A 74 5.27 -14.59 -31.81
CA ASP A 74 4.26 -13.55 -31.93
C ASP A 74 2.92 -14.13 -32.40
N ILE A 75 2.92 -14.93 -33.43
CA ILE A 75 1.71 -15.63 -33.93
C ILE A 75 1.06 -16.46 -32.82
N LYS A 76 1.84 -17.24 -32.06
CA LYS A 76 1.34 -18.05 -30.95
C LYS A 76 0.69 -17.18 -29.89
N VAL A 77 1.39 -16.10 -29.46
CA VAL A 77 0.88 -15.18 -28.47
C VAL A 77 -0.41 -14.52 -28.95
N GLN A 78 -0.45 -13.98 -30.16
CA GLN A 78 -1.64 -13.33 -30.69
C GLN A 78 -2.82 -14.30 -30.84
N TYR A 79 -2.56 -15.52 -31.27
CA TYR A 79 -3.60 -16.57 -31.33
C TYR A 79 -4.13 -16.86 -29.93
N MET A 80 -3.29 -17.01 -28.93
CA MET A 80 -3.67 -17.24 -27.53
C MET A 80 -4.33 -16.04 -26.90
N CYS A 81 -4.06 -14.84 -27.41
CA CYS A 81 -4.69 -13.59 -26.95
C CYS A 81 -6.11 -13.37 -27.49
N GLY A 82 -6.69 -14.29 -28.22
CA GLY A 82 -8.01 -14.12 -28.78
C GLY A 82 -8.05 -13.36 -30.10
N CYS A 83 -6.92 -13.16 -30.71
CA CYS A 83 -6.90 -12.47 -31.99
C CYS A 83 -7.33 -13.38 -33.12
N LYS A 84 -8.18 -12.89 -34.02
CA LYS A 84 -8.43 -13.52 -35.30
C LYS A 84 -7.19 -13.31 -36.19
N LEU A 85 -6.54 -14.38 -36.59
CA LEU A 85 -5.36 -14.32 -37.44
C LEU A 85 -5.72 -14.46 -38.93
N TYR A 86 -5.16 -13.60 -39.73
CA TYR A 86 -5.20 -13.65 -41.18
C TYR A 86 -3.77 -13.88 -41.67
N CYS A 87 -3.50 -15.08 -42.17
CA CYS A 87 -2.16 -15.45 -42.61
C CYS A 87 -2.18 -15.69 -44.13
N VAL A 88 -1.41 -14.92 -44.87
CA VAL A 88 -1.20 -15.08 -46.29
C VAL A 88 0.19 -15.64 -46.53
N PHE A 89 0.28 -16.77 -47.16
CA PHE A 89 1.53 -17.50 -47.41
C PHE A 89 1.84 -17.55 -48.90
N SER A 90 3.09 -17.36 -49.26
CA SER A 90 3.58 -17.59 -50.63
C SER A 90 3.94 -19.06 -50.87
N LYS A 91 4.28 -19.81 -49.78
CA LYS A 91 4.66 -21.22 -49.88
C LYS A 91 3.86 -22.12 -48.93
N LYS A 92 3.53 -23.32 -49.35
CA LYS A 92 2.81 -24.32 -48.55
C LYS A 92 3.64 -24.76 -47.33
N GLU A 93 4.96 -24.83 -47.48
CA GLU A 93 5.90 -25.18 -46.39
C GLU A 93 5.87 -24.17 -45.26
N GLN A 94 5.79 -22.87 -45.55
CA GLN A 94 5.63 -21.80 -44.56
C GLN A 94 4.33 -21.98 -43.77
N MET A 95 3.22 -22.22 -44.45
CA MET A 95 1.93 -22.50 -43.82
C MET A 95 1.99 -23.70 -42.90
N LEU A 96 2.51 -24.83 -43.38
CA LEU A 96 2.62 -26.06 -42.58
C LEU A 96 3.49 -25.84 -41.33
N PHE A 97 4.59 -25.12 -41.49
CA PHE A 97 5.47 -24.79 -40.36
C PHE A 97 4.78 -23.97 -39.30
N VAL A 98 4.07 -22.88 -39.68
CA VAL A 98 3.34 -22.02 -38.75
C VAL A 98 2.22 -22.79 -38.04
N LEU A 99 1.44 -23.55 -38.79
CA LEU A 99 0.31 -24.32 -38.24
C LEU A 99 0.80 -25.44 -37.32
N ASN A 100 1.85 -26.16 -37.68
CA ASN A 100 2.44 -27.18 -36.81
C ASN A 100 3.01 -26.59 -35.53
N ALA A 101 3.69 -25.46 -35.61
CA ALA A 101 4.20 -24.76 -34.42
C ALA A 101 3.08 -24.31 -33.50
N LEU A 102 1.97 -23.83 -34.05
CA LEU A 102 0.78 -23.45 -33.28
C LEU A 102 0.10 -24.68 -32.67
N ASP A 103 -0.08 -25.76 -33.42
CA ASP A 103 -0.70 -27.01 -32.96
C ASP A 103 0.12 -27.67 -31.85
N VAL A 104 1.45 -27.64 -31.92
CA VAL A 104 2.34 -28.14 -30.87
C VAL A 104 2.18 -27.30 -29.59
N ALA A 105 2.17 -25.99 -29.72
CA ALA A 105 2.01 -25.10 -28.55
C ALA A 105 0.65 -25.29 -27.85
N LEU A 106 -0.41 -25.49 -28.62
CA LEU A 106 -1.77 -25.74 -28.12
C LEU A 106 -1.88 -27.13 -27.48
N THR A 107 -1.32 -28.15 -28.10
CA THR A 107 -1.33 -29.53 -27.58
C THR A 107 -0.61 -29.62 -26.23
N GLN A 108 0.50 -28.90 -26.04
CA GLN A 108 1.20 -28.83 -24.76
C GLN A 108 0.31 -28.24 -23.64
N LYS A 109 -0.71 -27.49 -23.97
CA LYS A 109 -1.69 -26.91 -23.06
C LYS A 109 -3.01 -27.68 -23.00
N GLY A 110 -3.06 -28.86 -23.63
CA GLY A 110 -4.28 -29.66 -23.70
C GLY A 110 -5.36 -29.09 -24.64
N LEU A 111 -4.99 -28.28 -25.59
CA LEU A 111 -5.88 -27.53 -26.46
C LEU A 111 -5.79 -27.97 -27.93
N VAL A 112 -6.82 -27.63 -28.66
CA VAL A 112 -6.90 -27.89 -30.10
C VAL A 112 -7.15 -26.56 -30.82
N ARG A 113 -6.49 -26.36 -31.94
CA ARG A 113 -6.67 -25.14 -32.73
C ARG A 113 -8.12 -25.03 -33.25
N ASN A 114 -8.71 -23.87 -33.00
CA ASN A 114 -10.00 -23.50 -33.62
C ASN A 114 -9.74 -22.99 -35.03
N ARG A 115 -10.31 -23.65 -35.99
CA ARG A 115 -10.16 -23.31 -37.42
C ARG A 115 -10.75 -21.95 -37.77
N ASP A 116 -11.76 -21.51 -37.03
CA ASP A 116 -12.44 -20.25 -37.30
C ASP A 116 -11.61 -19.02 -36.85
N ASN A 117 -10.61 -19.24 -35.99
CA ASN A 117 -9.76 -18.17 -35.48
C ASN A 117 -8.46 -17.93 -36.27
N ILE A 118 -8.25 -18.72 -37.34
CA ILE A 118 -7.16 -18.51 -38.26
C ILE A 118 -7.65 -18.68 -39.69
N GLU A 119 -7.55 -17.66 -40.51
CA GLU A 119 -7.83 -17.67 -41.91
C GLU A 119 -6.52 -17.69 -42.70
N ILE A 120 -6.48 -18.58 -43.71
CA ILE A 120 -5.27 -18.86 -44.46
C ILE A 120 -5.56 -18.58 -45.93
N ALA A 121 -4.68 -17.86 -46.59
CA ALA A 121 -4.69 -17.62 -48.01
C ALA A 121 -3.31 -17.85 -48.62
N PHE A 122 -3.27 -18.17 -49.92
CA PHE A 122 -2.04 -18.28 -50.69
C PHE A 122 -1.99 -17.17 -51.74
N ASP A 123 -0.82 -16.63 -51.95
CA ASP A 123 -0.61 -15.55 -52.93
C ASP A 123 -0.93 -15.98 -54.35
N GLU A 124 -0.65 -17.24 -54.69
CA GLU A 124 -0.95 -17.82 -55.99
C GLU A 124 -2.40 -18.27 -56.19
N GLN A 125 -3.14 -18.46 -55.09
CA GLN A 125 -4.52 -18.89 -55.15
C GLN A 125 -5.47 -17.69 -55.11
N LYS A 126 -5.97 -17.34 -56.27
CA LYS A 126 -6.99 -16.29 -56.42
C LYS A 126 -8.32 -16.59 -55.68
N ASN A 127 -8.39 -17.64 -54.87
CA ASN A 127 -9.62 -18.15 -54.28
C ASN A 127 -9.50 -18.50 -52.81
N HIS A 128 -10.51 -18.04 -52.11
CA HIS A 128 -10.97 -18.43 -50.78
C HIS A 128 -10.15 -17.96 -49.58
N ILE A 129 -10.42 -16.74 -49.26
CA ILE A 129 -10.49 -16.37 -47.82
C ILE A 129 -11.90 -16.81 -47.39
N PRO A 130 -12.05 -17.75 -46.45
CA PRO A 130 -13.37 -18.17 -45.99
C PRO A 130 -14.14 -16.97 -45.41
N PRO A 131 -15.47 -16.98 -45.39
CA PRO A 131 -16.27 -15.95 -44.80
C PRO A 131 -15.82 -15.76 -43.36
N ALA A 132 -15.61 -14.52 -43.01
CA ALA A 132 -15.19 -14.21 -41.64
C ALA A 132 -16.31 -14.57 -40.68
N THR A 133 -15.92 -15.11 -39.56
CA THR A 133 -16.79 -15.52 -38.50
C THR A 133 -17.33 -14.33 -37.71
N SER A 134 -18.36 -14.54 -36.94
CA SER A 134 -18.92 -13.52 -36.06
C SER A 134 -17.94 -13.16 -34.95
N VAL A 135 -18.15 -12.00 -34.31
CA VAL A 135 -17.39 -11.61 -33.13
C VAL A 135 -17.46 -12.67 -32.04
N ASN A 136 -18.62 -13.29 -31.87
CA ASN A 136 -18.84 -14.40 -30.97
C ASN A 136 -17.87 -15.55 -31.19
N ASP A 137 -17.77 -15.99 -32.44
CA ASP A 137 -16.92 -17.12 -32.77
C ASP A 137 -15.46 -16.79 -32.53
N MET A 138 -15.09 -15.55 -32.74
CA MET A 138 -13.75 -15.08 -32.50
C MET A 138 -13.34 -15.16 -31.01
N PHE A 139 -14.26 -14.87 -30.09
CA PHE A 139 -13.97 -14.94 -28.66
C PHE A 139 -14.34 -16.26 -28.01
N MET A 140 -15.38 -16.95 -28.48
CA MET A 140 -15.82 -18.20 -27.90
C MET A 140 -14.80 -19.35 -28.07
N GLY A 141 -14.00 -19.30 -29.12
CA GLY A 141 -12.98 -20.31 -29.39
C GLY A 141 -11.65 -20.08 -28.70
N PHE A 142 -11.53 -19.08 -27.88
CA PHE A 142 -10.27 -18.46 -27.69
C PHE A 142 -10.15 -17.73 -26.40
N HIS A 143 -9.36 -18.24 -25.52
CA HIS A 143 -9.16 -17.58 -24.27
C HIS A 143 -7.88 -18.04 -23.59
N CYS A 144 -7.10 -17.10 -23.14
CA CYS A 144 -5.81 -17.37 -22.55
C CYS A 144 -5.78 -17.33 -21.03
N SER A 145 -6.68 -16.60 -20.40
CA SER A 145 -6.64 -16.38 -18.95
C SER A 145 -7.95 -16.66 -18.24
N MET A 146 -8.94 -17.26 -18.91
CA MET A 146 -10.26 -17.50 -18.31
C MET A 146 -10.95 -16.23 -17.83
N SER A 147 -10.76 -15.10 -18.51
CA SER A 147 -11.37 -13.83 -18.16
C SER A 147 -12.89 -13.89 -18.28
N VAL A 148 -13.56 -13.45 -17.25
CA VAL A 148 -15.01 -13.43 -17.19
C VAL A 148 -15.45 -11.98 -17.16
N LEU A 149 -16.06 -11.53 -18.27
CA LEU A 149 -16.48 -10.16 -18.46
C LEU A 149 -17.78 -9.86 -17.70
N SER A 150 -17.86 -8.67 -17.13
CA SER A 150 -19.08 -8.15 -16.49
C SER A 150 -20.11 -7.65 -17.50
N GLU A 151 -19.69 -7.42 -18.75
CA GLU A 151 -20.50 -6.86 -19.80
C GLU A 151 -20.65 -7.85 -20.96
N PRO A 152 -21.84 -7.96 -21.57
CA PRO A 152 -22.04 -8.82 -22.71
C PRO A 152 -21.29 -8.27 -23.93
N PHE A 153 -20.70 -9.17 -24.68
CA PHE A 153 -19.99 -8.88 -25.92
C PHE A 153 -20.94 -8.97 -27.10
N GLY A 154 -21.76 -7.94 -27.38
CA GLY A 154 -22.78 -7.93 -28.43
C GLY A 154 -24.13 -8.56 -28.01
N LYS A 155 -25.12 -8.58 -28.92
CA LYS A 155 -26.51 -8.97 -28.58
C LYS A 155 -26.68 -10.45 -28.22
N ASN A 156 -25.84 -11.35 -28.76
CA ASN A 156 -25.96 -12.80 -28.59
C ASN A 156 -24.72 -13.40 -27.91
N THR A 157 -23.91 -12.57 -27.29
CA THR A 157 -22.66 -13.00 -26.70
C THR A 157 -22.83 -13.35 -25.23
N THR A 158 -22.04 -14.31 -24.76
CA THR A 158 -21.88 -14.61 -23.37
C THR A 158 -20.99 -13.54 -22.72
N SER A 159 -21.22 -13.27 -21.45
CA SER A 159 -20.37 -12.37 -20.68
C SER A 159 -19.07 -13.01 -20.20
N PHE A 160 -18.61 -14.04 -20.87
CA PHE A 160 -17.34 -14.69 -20.54
C PHE A 160 -16.65 -15.16 -21.83
N VAL A 161 -15.35 -15.24 -21.77
CA VAL A 161 -14.47 -15.72 -22.82
C VAL A 161 -13.71 -16.91 -22.29
N ILE A 162 -13.76 -18.02 -22.99
CA ILE A 162 -13.03 -19.25 -22.65
C ILE A 162 -12.18 -19.73 -23.80
N HIS A 163 -11.13 -20.44 -23.42
CA HIS A 163 -10.23 -21.00 -24.41
C HIS A 163 -10.93 -22.10 -25.26
N ASN A 164 -10.65 -22.10 -26.55
CA ASN A 164 -11.15 -23.03 -27.60
C ASN A 164 -12.67 -23.20 -27.74
N GLY A 165 -13.47 -22.37 -27.08
CA GLY A 165 -14.92 -22.31 -27.24
C GLY A 165 -15.70 -23.54 -26.83
N LYS A 166 -15.08 -24.50 -26.17
CA LYS A 166 -15.72 -25.72 -25.72
C LYS A 166 -15.81 -25.81 -24.23
N TYR A 167 -17.00 -25.85 -23.72
CA TYR A 167 -17.31 -26.07 -22.31
C TYR A 167 -18.55 -26.94 -22.16
N ASN A 168 -18.60 -27.70 -21.09
CA ASN A 168 -19.74 -28.54 -20.80
C ASN A 168 -20.78 -27.78 -19.96
N ARG A 169 -21.95 -28.36 -19.73
CA ARG A 169 -23.04 -27.73 -18.94
C ARG A 169 -22.65 -27.37 -17.52
N SER A 170 -21.76 -28.13 -16.87
CA SER A 170 -21.27 -27.86 -15.55
C SER A 170 -20.39 -26.62 -15.55
N GLN A 171 -19.47 -26.55 -16.49
CA GLN A 171 -18.59 -25.38 -16.69
C GLN A 171 -19.40 -24.12 -17.04
N GLU A 172 -20.45 -24.26 -17.87
CA GLU A 172 -21.34 -23.14 -18.18
C GLU A 172 -22.00 -22.55 -16.93
N SER A 173 -22.46 -23.39 -16.02
CA SER A 173 -23.06 -22.95 -14.76
C SER A 173 -22.06 -22.17 -13.89
N ILE A 174 -20.82 -22.65 -13.82
CA ILE A 174 -19.75 -21.96 -13.07
C ILE A 174 -19.42 -20.62 -13.73
N LEU A 175 -19.24 -20.57 -15.04
CA LEU A 175 -18.93 -19.36 -15.80
C LEU A 175 -20.02 -18.30 -15.65
N LYS A 176 -21.30 -18.70 -15.71
CA LYS A 176 -22.42 -17.79 -15.47
C LYS A 176 -22.37 -17.18 -14.08
N LYS A 177 -22.13 -17.99 -13.06
CA LYS A 177 -22.00 -17.53 -11.68
C LYS A 177 -20.83 -16.56 -11.53
N LEU A 178 -19.69 -16.85 -12.14
CA LEU A 178 -18.53 -15.97 -12.13
C LEU A 178 -18.80 -14.66 -12.87
N SER A 179 -19.54 -14.70 -14.00
CA SER A 179 -19.90 -13.50 -14.76
C SER A 179 -20.82 -12.54 -13.99
N GLU A 180 -21.72 -13.07 -13.18
CA GLU A 180 -22.58 -12.27 -12.31
C GLU A 180 -21.79 -11.51 -11.21
N GLN A 181 -20.64 -12.02 -10.84
CA GLN A 181 -19.76 -11.44 -9.84
C GLN A 181 -18.60 -10.64 -10.42
N SER A 182 -18.36 -10.77 -11.71
CA SER A 182 -17.21 -10.16 -12.38
C SER A 182 -17.39 -8.64 -12.50
N GLN A 183 -16.30 -7.93 -12.33
CA GLN A 183 -16.15 -6.50 -12.62
C GLN A 183 -15.17 -6.27 -13.77
N PHE A 184 -14.84 -7.33 -14.52
CA PHE A 184 -13.87 -7.29 -15.61
C PHE A 184 -14.50 -6.69 -16.87
N ASN A 185 -13.86 -5.67 -17.41
CA ASN A 185 -14.34 -4.90 -18.55
C ASN A 185 -13.34 -4.91 -19.71
N PHE A 186 -13.69 -4.22 -20.79
CA PHE A 186 -12.86 -4.19 -21.97
C PHE A 186 -11.52 -3.47 -21.78
N GLU A 187 -11.46 -2.37 -21.01
CA GLU A 187 -10.20 -1.69 -20.68
C GLU A 187 -9.24 -2.64 -19.96
N GLN A 188 -9.77 -3.42 -19.01
CA GLN A 188 -9.01 -4.44 -18.29
C GLN A 188 -8.59 -5.60 -19.20
N TYR A 189 -9.46 -5.98 -20.13
CA TYR A 189 -9.16 -7.01 -21.14
C TYR A 189 -8.01 -6.58 -22.05
N GLU A 190 -7.97 -5.34 -22.50
CA GLU A 190 -6.87 -4.80 -23.30
C GLU A 190 -5.53 -4.85 -22.54
N VAL A 191 -5.54 -4.47 -21.26
CA VAL A 191 -4.36 -4.57 -20.39
C VAL A 191 -3.93 -6.02 -20.20
N GLU A 192 -4.87 -6.92 -19.95
CA GLU A 192 -4.60 -8.36 -19.80
C GLU A 192 -3.88 -8.91 -21.02
N HIS A 193 -4.34 -8.55 -22.21
CA HIS A 193 -3.88 -9.06 -23.50
C HIS A 193 -2.72 -8.28 -24.13
N ALA A 194 -2.23 -7.25 -23.46
CA ALA A 194 -1.07 -6.49 -23.93
C ALA A 194 0.17 -7.38 -24.11
N SER A 195 1.09 -6.96 -24.96
CA SER A 195 2.32 -7.74 -25.22
C SER A 195 3.10 -8.01 -23.91
N PRO A 196 3.46 -9.27 -23.62
CA PRO A 196 4.27 -9.57 -22.44
C PRO A 196 5.73 -9.14 -22.56
N LYS A 197 6.17 -8.70 -23.74
CA LYS A 197 7.55 -8.26 -24.01
C LYS A 197 7.78 -6.77 -23.72
N LYS A 198 6.72 -6.04 -23.35
CA LYS A 198 6.80 -4.60 -23.08
C LYS A 198 6.50 -4.30 -21.62
N ASN A 199 7.07 -3.24 -21.16
CA ASN A 199 6.69 -2.65 -19.88
C ASN A 199 5.29 -2.02 -19.99
N ILE A 200 4.53 -2.09 -18.93
CA ILE A 200 3.15 -1.58 -18.88
C ILE A 200 3.04 -0.57 -17.75
N VAL A 201 2.42 0.55 -18.04
CA VAL A 201 1.99 1.55 -17.05
C VAL A 201 0.49 1.71 -17.13
N ILE A 202 -0.17 1.64 -15.98
CA ILE A 202 -1.61 1.82 -15.86
C ILE A 202 -1.89 3.02 -14.97
N ARG A 203 -2.52 4.02 -15.54
CA ARG A 203 -3.09 5.15 -14.81
C ARG A 203 -4.53 4.78 -14.47
N ALA A 204 -4.77 4.41 -13.22
CA ALA A 204 -6.04 3.83 -12.79
C ALA A 204 -6.64 4.63 -11.65
N GLY A 205 -7.79 5.20 -11.86
CA GLY A 205 -8.50 5.95 -10.83
C GLY A 205 -8.99 5.10 -9.66
N ALA A 206 -9.57 5.76 -8.67
CA ALA A 206 -10.14 5.08 -7.51
C ALA A 206 -11.28 4.13 -7.93
N GLY A 207 -11.29 2.91 -7.39
CA GLY A 207 -12.40 1.96 -7.61
C GLY A 207 -12.50 1.34 -8.99
N THR A 208 -11.45 1.40 -9.82
CA THR A 208 -11.43 0.86 -11.20
C THR A 208 -10.98 -0.60 -11.31
N GLY A 209 -10.67 -1.26 -10.20
CA GLY A 209 -10.29 -2.67 -10.21
C GLY A 209 -8.81 -2.93 -10.50
N LYS A 210 -7.90 -2.03 -10.13
CA LYS A 210 -6.44 -2.13 -10.30
C LYS A 210 -5.89 -3.53 -9.99
N THR A 211 -6.09 -3.99 -8.77
CA THR A 211 -5.58 -5.29 -8.30
C THR A 211 -6.14 -6.46 -9.10
N TYR A 212 -7.42 -6.39 -9.49
CA TYR A 212 -8.04 -7.45 -10.30
C TYR A 212 -7.40 -7.53 -11.69
N THR A 213 -7.16 -6.39 -12.33
CA THR A 213 -6.46 -6.30 -13.62
C THR A 213 -5.04 -6.89 -13.54
N MET A 214 -4.34 -6.62 -12.45
CA MET A 214 -3.01 -7.17 -12.20
C MET A 214 -3.04 -8.71 -12.09
N ILE A 215 -3.96 -9.26 -11.32
CA ILE A 215 -4.13 -10.69 -11.14
C ILE A 215 -4.51 -11.38 -12.46
N SER A 216 -5.43 -10.80 -13.21
CA SER A 216 -5.84 -11.27 -14.51
C SER A 216 -4.66 -11.29 -15.49
N ARG A 217 -3.84 -10.25 -15.50
CA ARG A 217 -2.61 -10.19 -16.29
C ARG A 217 -1.61 -11.28 -15.92
N ILE A 218 -1.44 -11.59 -14.64
CA ILE A 218 -0.59 -12.70 -14.19
C ILE A 218 -1.12 -14.03 -14.75
N GLY A 219 -2.42 -14.26 -14.66
CA GLY A 219 -3.07 -15.43 -15.25
C GLY A 219 -2.81 -15.54 -16.74
N PHE A 220 -2.94 -14.44 -17.47
CA PHE A 220 -2.63 -14.36 -18.90
C PHE A 220 -1.17 -14.71 -19.20
N ILE A 221 -0.22 -14.13 -18.46
CA ILE A 221 1.21 -14.42 -18.63
C ILE A 221 1.49 -15.89 -18.34
N CYS A 222 0.97 -16.42 -17.24
CA CYS A 222 1.10 -17.85 -16.90
C CYS A 222 0.56 -18.76 -17.99
N TYR A 223 -0.51 -18.34 -18.66
CA TYR A 223 -1.11 -19.10 -19.73
C TYR A 223 -0.30 -19.01 -21.06
N THR A 224 0.16 -17.81 -21.42
CA THR A 224 0.78 -17.56 -22.73
C THR A 224 2.25 -17.96 -22.80
N GLN A 225 2.95 -17.98 -21.66
CA GLN A 225 4.34 -18.42 -21.63
C GLN A 225 4.44 -19.95 -21.85
N ASN A 226 5.37 -20.36 -22.68
CA ASN A 226 5.62 -21.78 -22.97
C ASN A 226 6.44 -22.46 -21.88
N VAL A 227 5.98 -22.33 -20.62
CA VAL A 227 6.66 -22.79 -19.40
C VAL A 227 5.63 -23.46 -18.50
N PRO A 228 5.97 -24.56 -17.83
CA PRO A 228 5.09 -25.16 -16.83
C PRO A 228 4.66 -24.13 -15.76
N LEU A 229 3.38 -24.12 -15.38
CA LEU A 229 2.83 -23.15 -14.41
C LEU A 229 3.64 -23.07 -13.13
N ARG A 230 4.12 -24.21 -12.61
CA ARG A 230 4.97 -24.28 -11.42
C ARG A 230 6.25 -23.45 -11.50
N LYS A 231 6.84 -23.27 -12.69
CA LYS A 231 8.03 -22.45 -12.90
C LYS A 231 7.71 -20.97 -13.09
N MET A 232 6.45 -20.63 -13.33
CA MET A 232 6.03 -19.24 -13.46
C MET A 232 6.03 -18.52 -12.10
N ALA A 233 5.75 -19.24 -11.02
CA ALA A 233 5.81 -18.67 -9.67
C ALA A 233 7.18 -18.04 -9.35
N ASP A 234 8.27 -18.68 -9.78
CA ASP A 234 9.64 -18.21 -9.56
C ASP A 234 10.04 -17.03 -10.46
N ARG A 235 9.21 -16.67 -11.46
CA ARG A 235 9.49 -15.63 -12.47
C ARG A 235 8.70 -14.35 -12.24
N ILE A 236 7.83 -14.35 -11.25
CA ILE A 236 6.92 -13.24 -10.96
C ILE A 236 7.24 -12.68 -9.60
N VAL A 237 7.55 -11.40 -9.57
CA VAL A 237 7.73 -10.61 -8.33
C VAL A 237 6.58 -9.63 -8.24
N MET A 238 5.95 -9.52 -7.08
CA MET A 238 4.88 -8.56 -6.81
C MET A 238 5.27 -7.68 -5.64
N ILE A 239 5.31 -6.39 -5.89
CA ILE A 239 5.67 -5.37 -4.89
C ILE A 239 4.41 -4.60 -4.51
N THR A 240 4.17 -4.50 -3.21
CA THR A 240 3.05 -3.75 -2.63
C THR A 240 3.57 -2.71 -1.63
N PHE A 241 2.69 -1.81 -1.20
CA PHE A 241 3.08 -0.76 -0.25
C PHE A 241 3.00 -1.22 1.21
N THR A 242 2.08 -2.14 1.54
CA THR A 242 1.91 -2.67 2.91
C THR A 242 1.86 -4.19 2.91
N ASN A 243 2.15 -4.80 4.06
CA ASN A 243 2.08 -6.25 4.23
C ASN A 243 0.64 -6.76 4.07
N GLU A 244 -0.36 -6.02 4.58
CA GLU A 244 -1.77 -6.37 4.43
C GLU A 244 -2.21 -6.37 2.96
N ALA A 245 -1.64 -5.48 2.13
CA ALA A 245 -1.89 -5.49 0.69
C ALA A 245 -1.24 -6.71 0.02
N ALA A 246 -0.07 -7.14 0.48
CA ALA A 246 0.59 -8.35 0.01
C ALA A 246 -0.24 -9.59 0.32
N ASP A 247 -0.71 -9.76 1.56
CA ASP A 247 -1.56 -10.87 1.99
C ASP A 247 -2.87 -10.93 1.20
N GLN A 248 -3.53 -9.76 1.01
CA GLN A 248 -4.74 -9.67 0.20
C GLN A 248 -4.50 -10.04 -1.26
N MET A 249 -3.35 -9.67 -1.81
CA MET A 249 -2.99 -9.99 -3.18
C MET A 249 -2.74 -11.47 -3.37
N GLU A 250 -2.06 -12.10 -2.43
CA GLU A 250 -1.84 -13.53 -2.37
C GLU A 250 -3.17 -14.31 -2.35
N GLU A 251 -4.09 -13.95 -1.45
CA GLU A 251 -5.41 -14.61 -1.36
C GLU A 251 -6.25 -14.43 -2.64
N LYS A 252 -6.24 -13.25 -3.24
CA LYS A 252 -6.94 -13.00 -4.51
C LYS A 252 -6.34 -13.82 -5.65
N LEU A 253 -5.01 -13.96 -5.68
CA LEU A 253 -4.32 -14.76 -6.68
C LEU A 253 -4.63 -16.26 -6.50
N LYS A 254 -4.61 -16.77 -5.27
CA LYS A 254 -5.06 -18.13 -4.95
C LYS A 254 -6.50 -18.38 -5.40
N THR A 255 -7.39 -17.43 -5.13
CA THR A 255 -8.80 -17.50 -5.55
C THR A 255 -8.95 -17.53 -7.06
N TYR A 256 -8.19 -16.71 -7.77
CA TYR A 256 -8.19 -16.69 -9.24
C TYR A 256 -7.79 -18.03 -9.81
N PHE A 257 -6.69 -18.63 -9.38
CA PHE A 257 -6.24 -19.92 -9.89
C PHE A 257 -7.15 -21.10 -9.46
N ARG A 258 -7.77 -21.04 -8.27
CA ARG A 258 -8.82 -21.99 -7.88
C ARG A 258 -10.02 -21.93 -8.85
N ASN A 259 -10.45 -20.72 -9.24
CA ASN A 259 -11.51 -20.55 -10.24
C ASN A 259 -11.10 -21.11 -11.60
N CYS A 260 -9.87 -20.92 -12.03
CA CYS A 260 -9.33 -21.52 -13.25
C CYS A 260 -9.40 -23.05 -13.19
N TYR A 261 -9.03 -23.65 -12.06
CA TYR A 261 -9.18 -25.10 -11.85
C TYR A 261 -10.64 -25.55 -11.93
N LEU A 262 -11.55 -24.87 -11.26
CA LEU A 262 -12.98 -25.24 -11.24
C LEU A 262 -13.58 -25.26 -12.65
N VAL A 263 -13.16 -24.35 -13.52
CA VAL A 263 -13.65 -24.25 -14.90
C VAL A 263 -12.96 -25.26 -15.82
N THR A 264 -11.65 -25.44 -15.70
CA THR A 264 -10.85 -26.24 -16.65
C THR A 264 -10.62 -27.68 -16.22
N SER A 265 -10.74 -27.96 -14.91
CA SER A 265 -10.33 -29.23 -14.28
C SER A 265 -8.83 -29.56 -14.51
N ASN A 266 -8.01 -28.56 -14.84
CA ASN A 266 -6.57 -28.75 -15.04
C ASN A 266 -5.84 -28.67 -13.68
N PRO A 267 -5.18 -29.76 -13.23
CA PRO A 267 -4.50 -29.83 -11.94
C PRO A 267 -3.32 -28.86 -11.81
N ASP A 268 -2.73 -28.41 -12.94
CA ASP A 268 -1.62 -27.45 -12.92
C ASP A 268 -1.99 -26.14 -12.20
N TYR A 269 -3.28 -25.74 -12.26
CA TYR A 269 -3.76 -24.56 -11.52
C TYR A 269 -3.77 -24.77 -10.00
N LEU A 270 -4.02 -25.99 -9.51
CA LEU A 270 -3.90 -26.30 -8.08
C LEU A 270 -2.43 -26.36 -7.65
N GLU A 271 -1.55 -26.87 -8.52
CA GLU A 271 -0.10 -26.82 -8.26
C GLU A 271 0.36 -25.35 -8.15
N MET A 272 -0.15 -24.47 -9.01
CA MET A 272 0.14 -23.02 -8.93
C MET A 272 -0.35 -22.42 -7.61
N VAL A 273 -1.55 -22.78 -7.12
CA VAL A 273 -2.06 -22.32 -5.83
C VAL A 273 -1.09 -22.65 -4.68
N SER A 274 -0.53 -23.86 -4.67
CA SER A 274 0.45 -24.24 -3.64
C SER A 274 1.79 -23.52 -3.78
N ARG A 275 2.15 -23.08 -5.00
CA ARG A 275 3.40 -22.36 -5.25
C ARG A 275 3.31 -20.86 -4.94
N ILE A 276 2.10 -20.30 -4.88
CA ILE A 276 1.90 -18.87 -4.56
C ILE A 276 2.52 -18.50 -3.21
N GLU A 277 2.50 -19.39 -2.22
CA GLU A 277 3.13 -19.18 -0.91
C GLU A 277 4.66 -18.99 -0.98
N HIS A 278 5.28 -19.43 -2.08
CA HIS A 278 6.71 -19.26 -2.33
C HIS A 278 7.03 -18.15 -3.33
N MET A 279 5.99 -17.49 -3.89
CA MET A 279 6.20 -16.33 -4.76
C MET A 279 6.69 -15.15 -3.96
N GLN A 280 7.53 -14.33 -4.58
CA GLN A 280 7.96 -13.06 -4.01
C GLN A 280 6.81 -12.04 -4.08
N ILE A 281 5.90 -12.08 -3.10
CA ILE A 281 4.81 -11.11 -2.90
C ILE A 281 5.10 -10.39 -1.60
N SER A 282 5.59 -9.15 -1.67
CA SER A 282 6.08 -8.47 -0.47
C SER A 282 6.10 -6.95 -0.64
N THR A 283 6.44 -6.25 0.45
CA THR A 283 6.74 -4.83 0.37
C THR A 283 8.12 -4.61 -0.27
N ILE A 284 8.34 -3.40 -0.80
CA ILE A 284 9.64 -3.05 -1.39
C ILE A 284 10.79 -3.21 -0.40
N HIS A 285 10.57 -2.91 0.88
CA HIS A 285 11.58 -3.09 1.92
C HIS A 285 11.90 -4.56 2.19
N SER A 286 10.87 -5.42 2.22
CA SER A 286 11.10 -6.87 2.36
C SER A 286 11.87 -7.43 1.17
N TYR A 287 11.53 -7.00 -0.05
CA TYR A 287 12.26 -7.39 -1.26
C TYR A 287 13.71 -6.89 -1.24
N ALA A 288 13.93 -5.65 -0.82
CA ALA A 288 15.27 -5.08 -0.66
C ALA A 288 16.10 -5.87 0.37
N LYS A 289 15.51 -6.25 1.50
CA LYS A 289 16.14 -7.11 2.51
C LYS A 289 16.62 -8.42 1.90
N ASP A 290 15.74 -9.09 1.17
CA ASP A 290 16.05 -10.41 0.58
C ASP A 290 17.19 -10.30 -0.44
N LEU A 291 17.21 -9.24 -1.25
CA LEU A 291 18.30 -8.96 -2.18
C LEU A 291 19.61 -8.67 -1.43
N ILE A 292 19.58 -7.82 -0.41
CA ILE A 292 20.79 -7.50 0.38
C ILE A 292 21.29 -8.75 1.10
N ALA A 293 20.41 -9.59 1.66
CA ALA A 293 20.82 -10.83 2.32
C ALA A 293 21.52 -11.81 1.35
N GLN A 294 21.05 -11.90 0.11
CA GLN A 294 21.66 -12.75 -0.91
C GLN A 294 23.01 -12.22 -1.42
N MET A 295 23.20 -10.91 -1.42
CA MET A 295 24.41 -10.24 -1.92
C MET A 295 25.36 -9.75 -0.80
N GLY A 296 24.89 -9.76 0.45
CA GLY A 296 25.49 -9.03 1.56
C GLY A 296 26.91 -9.39 1.90
N THR A 297 27.31 -10.66 1.69
CA THR A 297 28.68 -11.10 1.95
C THR A 297 29.72 -10.34 1.12
N SER A 298 29.32 -9.81 -0.03
CA SER A 298 30.17 -9.00 -0.90
C SER A 298 30.37 -7.57 -0.40
N PHE A 299 29.51 -7.12 0.50
CA PHE A 299 29.46 -5.75 1.02
C PHE A 299 29.69 -5.67 2.53
N GLY A 300 30.28 -6.75 3.10
CA GLY A 300 30.63 -6.79 4.51
C GLY A 300 29.51 -7.26 5.45
N TYR A 301 28.32 -7.58 4.94
CA TYR A 301 27.24 -8.18 5.73
C TYR A 301 27.35 -9.70 5.79
N GLY A 302 27.01 -10.30 6.91
CA GLY A 302 26.95 -11.75 7.07
C GLY A 302 25.62 -12.34 6.54
N ILE A 303 25.59 -13.68 6.49
CA ILE A 303 24.40 -14.43 6.03
C ILE A 303 23.20 -14.19 6.97
N ASP A 304 23.45 -14.04 8.28
CA ASP A 304 22.40 -13.82 9.30
C ASP A 304 22.12 -12.31 9.49
N LEU A 305 21.83 -11.61 8.40
CA LEU A 305 21.52 -10.20 8.41
C LEU A 305 20.20 -9.94 9.16
N SER A 306 20.24 -9.06 10.17
CA SER A 306 19.02 -8.66 10.90
C SER A 306 18.65 -7.21 10.63
N ILE A 307 17.35 -6.95 10.59
CA ILE A 307 16.81 -5.59 10.47
C ILE A 307 16.45 -5.08 11.86
N THR A 308 16.84 -3.83 12.12
CA THR A 308 16.41 -3.10 13.30
C THR A 308 15.58 -1.88 12.93
N SER A 309 14.56 -1.60 13.71
CA SER A 309 13.81 -0.34 13.68
C SER A 309 13.99 0.47 14.96
N SER A 310 14.91 0.01 15.85
CA SER A 310 15.10 0.62 17.16
C SER A 310 15.90 1.92 17.08
N GLU A 311 15.26 3.01 17.43
CA GLU A 311 15.90 4.34 17.55
C GLU A 311 16.75 4.48 18.83
N PHE A 312 16.76 3.50 19.71
CA PHE A 312 17.47 3.57 20.98
C PHE A 312 18.98 3.77 20.80
N TYR A 313 19.60 2.97 19.96
CA TYR A 313 21.03 3.07 19.69
C TYR A 313 21.39 4.38 18.99
N ARG A 314 20.52 4.84 18.07
CA ARG A 314 20.69 6.14 17.41
C ARG A 314 20.59 7.29 18.40
N ARG A 315 19.60 7.28 19.33
CA ARG A 315 19.46 8.26 20.41
C ARG A 315 20.69 8.30 21.30
N LYS A 316 21.24 7.14 21.65
CA LYS A 316 22.47 7.05 22.42
C LYS A 316 23.63 7.70 21.68
N LYS A 317 23.81 7.36 20.40
CA LYS A 317 24.87 7.92 19.56
C LYS A 317 24.73 9.46 19.42
N ILE A 318 23.50 9.95 19.22
CA ILE A 318 23.24 11.39 19.20
C ILE A 318 23.68 12.03 20.52
N THR A 319 23.37 11.41 21.66
CA THR A 319 23.76 11.96 22.97
C THR A 319 25.28 12.01 23.13
N ASP A 320 25.97 10.93 22.81
CA ASP A 320 27.43 10.81 22.96
C ASP A 320 28.15 11.86 22.07
N LEU A 321 27.80 11.95 20.79
CA LEU A 321 28.43 12.92 19.87
C LEU A 321 28.03 14.37 20.14
N LEU A 322 26.79 14.61 20.55
CA LEU A 322 26.35 15.96 20.94
C LEU A 322 27.10 16.48 22.19
N ASP A 323 27.27 15.62 23.19
CA ASP A 323 28.02 15.96 24.40
C ASP A 323 29.50 16.20 24.09
N GLU A 324 30.11 15.40 23.23
CA GLU A 324 31.50 15.58 22.78
C GLU A 324 31.66 16.90 22.01
N TYR A 325 30.78 17.18 21.06
CA TYR A 325 30.79 18.43 20.28
C TYR A 325 30.64 19.68 21.16
N ILE A 326 29.67 19.66 22.07
CA ILE A 326 29.45 20.75 23.02
C ILE A 326 30.65 20.93 23.95
N HIS A 327 31.26 19.83 24.39
CA HIS A 327 32.45 19.89 25.24
C HIS A 327 33.63 20.55 24.52
N GLN A 328 33.88 20.13 23.26
CA GLN A 328 34.93 20.71 22.44
C GLN A 328 34.67 22.22 22.19
N LYS A 329 33.45 22.61 21.82
CA LYS A 329 33.09 24.02 21.56
C LYS A 329 33.17 24.89 22.84
N ARG A 330 32.90 24.33 24.00
CA ARG A 330 33.10 25.06 25.28
C ARG A 330 34.58 25.32 25.52
N ILE A 331 35.48 24.44 25.15
CA ILE A 331 36.94 24.66 25.23
C ILE A 331 37.37 25.76 24.26
N GLU A 332 36.86 25.76 23.05
CA GLU A 332 37.21 26.70 21.97
C GLU A 332 36.59 28.08 22.19
N CYS A 333 35.31 28.17 22.54
CA CYS A 333 34.50 29.40 22.52
C CYS A 333 34.09 29.90 23.92
N GLY A 334 34.41 29.13 24.99
CA GLY A 334 34.05 29.48 26.39
C GLY A 334 32.77 28.78 26.89
N ASN A 335 32.57 28.84 28.18
CA ASN A 335 31.45 28.14 28.88
C ASN A 335 30.05 28.64 28.42
N ASP A 336 29.95 29.83 27.87
CA ASP A 336 28.69 30.44 27.42
C ASP A 336 28.17 29.87 26.12
N TYR A 337 28.90 28.92 25.53
CA TYR A 337 28.51 28.32 24.24
C TYR A 337 27.08 27.69 24.25
N THR A 338 26.72 27.01 25.35
CA THR A 338 25.39 26.40 25.48
C THR A 338 24.25 27.43 25.53
N ASP A 339 24.50 28.59 26.08
CA ASP A 339 23.49 29.66 26.14
C ASP A 339 23.20 30.24 24.74
N LYS A 340 24.21 30.24 23.87
CA LYS A 340 24.09 30.68 22.47
C LYS A 340 23.32 29.74 21.58
N LEU A 341 23.14 28.46 21.99
CA LEU A 341 22.35 27.51 21.22
C LEU A 341 20.85 27.83 21.23
N GLY A 342 20.37 28.64 22.18
CA GLY A 342 18.98 29.06 22.25
C GLY A 342 17.97 27.98 22.62
N MET A 343 18.44 26.72 22.81
CA MET A 343 17.62 25.54 23.16
C MET A 343 18.30 24.69 24.23
N PRO A 344 17.52 24.04 25.12
CA PRO A 344 18.07 23.04 26.02
C PRO A 344 18.65 21.85 25.25
N VAL A 345 19.75 21.24 25.74
CA VAL A 345 20.44 20.14 25.06
C VAL A 345 19.52 18.94 24.74
N TYR A 346 18.59 18.60 25.64
CA TYR A 346 17.63 17.53 25.38
C TYR A 346 16.70 17.83 24.20
N ALA A 347 16.31 19.09 24.01
CA ALA A 347 15.47 19.50 22.88
C ALA A 347 16.26 19.52 21.56
N ILE A 348 17.56 19.84 21.60
CA ILE A 348 18.46 19.72 20.45
C ILE A 348 18.60 18.27 20.03
N ARG A 349 18.79 17.35 21.00
CA ARG A 349 18.85 15.91 20.73
C ARG A 349 17.60 15.40 20.04
N ASP A 350 16.42 15.75 20.54
CA ASP A 350 15.15 15.34 19.95
C ASP A 350 14.93 15.98 18.57
N SER A 351 15.41 17.22 18.36
CA SER A 351 15.40 17.88 17.05
C SER A 351 16.33 17.19 16.03
N ILE A 352 17.52 16.75 16.44
CA ILE A 352 18.44 16.00 15.58
C ILE A 352 17.80 14.68 15.15
N LEU A 353 17.14 13.96 16.06
CA LEU A 353 16.46 12.72 15.75
C LEU A 353 15.32 12.92 14.74
N ASP A 354 14.48 13.97 14.94
CA ASP A 354 13.41 14.33 13.99
C ASP A 354 13.99 14.74 12.64
N PHE A 355 15.12 15.46 12.64
CA PHE A 355 15.81 15.88 11.44
C PHE A 355 16.30 14.68 10.62
N ILE A 356 17.00 13.74 11.26
CA ILE A 356 17.47 12.49 10.65
C ILE A 356 16.30 11.69 10.09
N GLY A 357 15.24 11.52 10.87
CA GLY A 357 14.02 10.81 10.43
C GLY A 357 13.40 11.43 9.17
N LYS A 358 13.32 12.77 9.11
CA LYS A 358 12.79 13.48 7.93
C LYS A 358 13.71 13.43 6.72
N LEU A 359 15.03 13.40 6.90
CA LEU A 359 15.97 13.21 5.80
C LEU A 359 15.88 11.80 5.22
N HIS A 360 15.79 10.77 6.07
CA HIS A 360 15.55 9.41 5.61
C HIS A 360 14.25 9.25 4.85
N ASN A 361 13.16 9.89 5.33
CA ASN A 361 11.87 9.89 4.62
C ASN A 361 11.94 10.55 3.24
N LYS A 362 12.95 11.38 3.00
CA LYS A 362 13.23 12.02 1.70
C LYS A 362 14.33 11.30 0.92
N SER A 363 14.71 10.10 1.36
CA SER A 363 15.71 9.25 0.71
C SER A 363 17.08 9.93 0.53
N VAL A 364 17.47 10.71 1.53
CA VAL A 364 18.78 11.39 1.54
C VAL A 364 19.82 10.46 2.16
N ASP A 365 20.96 10.30 1.48
CA ASP A 365 22.13 9.61 2.00
C ASP A 365 22.86 10.51 2.99
N ILE A 366 22.44 10.48 4.26
CA ILE A 366 22.85 11.44 5.29
C ILE A 366 24.36 11.38 5.54
N GLU A 367 24.96 10.21 5.44
CA GLU A 367 26.40 10.00 5.60
C GLU A 367 27.27 10.71 4.54
N THR A 368 26.66 11.10 3.41
CA THR A 368 27.35 11.80 2.32
C THR A 368 27.21 13.32 2.40
N ILE A 369 26.45 13.81 3.38
CA ILE A 369 26.18 15.23 3.55
C ILE A 369 27.40 15.92 4.14
N GLU A 370 27.76 17.07 3.61
CA GLU A 370 28.77 17.95 4.13
C GLU A 370 28.12 19.22 4.76
N PRO A 371 28.76 19.92 5.70
CA PRO A 371 28.18 21.12 6.34
C PRO A 371 27.71 22.19 5.36
N GLN A 372 28.39 22.34 4.21
CA GLN A 372 28.01 23.29 3.16
C GLN A 372 26.67 22.96 2.46
N ASP A 373 26.21 21.72 2.57
CA ASP A 373 24.92 21.29 2.00
C ASP A 373 23.72 21.83 2.81
N PHE A 374 23.98 22.38 4.01
CA PHE A 374 22.98 23.10 4.81
C PHE A 374 22.89 24.60 4.46
N GLY A 375 23.73 25.12 3.55
CA GLY A 375 23.70 26.51 3.14
C GLY A 375 23.99 27.49 4.27
N SER A 376 23.37 28.68 4.23
CA SER A 376 23.56 29.74 5.19
C SER A 376 22.25 30.16 5.83
N LEU A 377 22.28 30.68 7.06
CA LEU A 377 21.09 31.20 7.71
C LEU A 377 20.58 32.47 7.02
N LEU A 378 19.26 32.57 6.86
CA LEU A 378 18.64 33.80 6.33
C LEU A 378 18.68 34.96 7.33
N ASN A 379 18.57 34.67 8.64
CA ASN A 379 18.66 35.65 9.71
C ASN A 379 19.81 35.24 10.63
N SER A 380 20.96 35.88 10.49
CA SER A 380 22.20 35.50 11.19
C SER A 380 22.27 35.93 12.66
N GLU A 381 21.30 36.67 13.19
CA GLU A 381 21.37 37.17 14.58
C GLU A 381 20.94 36.06 15.56
N GLY A 382 21.91 35.42 16.21
CA GLY A 382 21.74 34.69 17.46
C GLY A 382 21.62 33.17 17.36
N HIS A 383 21.70 32.54 16.15
CA HIS A 383 21.52 31.06 16.00
C HIS A 383 22.58 30.40 15.12
N GLY A 384 23.69 31.07 14.84
CA GLY A 384 24.79 30.53 14.01
C GLY A 384 25.38 29.26 14.60
N GLU A 385 25.55 29.24 15.93
CA GLU A 385 26.11 28.11 16.65
C GLU A 385 25.21 26.87 16.60
N LEU A 386 23.88 27.03 16.64
CA LEU A 386 22.92 25.93 16.47
C LEU A 386 22.97 25.38 15.02
N HIS A 387 23.04 26.26 14.02
CA HIS A 387 23.15 25.85 12.63
C HIS A 387 24.43 25.04 12.36
N GLU A 388 25.58 25.52 12.85
CA GLU A 388 26.86 24.84 12.72
C GLU A 388 26.85 23.49 13.43
N LEU A 389 26.24 23.41 14.61
CA LEU A 389 26.07 22.17 15.35
C LEU A 389 25.24 21.15 14.57
N LEU A 390 24.06 21.56 14.04
CA LEU A 390 23.20 20.66 13.25
C LEU A 390 23.92 20.16 12.00
N ALA A 391 24.58 21.06 11.27
CA ALA A 391 25.31 20.72 10.05
C ALA A 391 26.48 19.76 10.28
N SER A 392 27.10 19.80 11.47
CA SER A 392 28.25 18.97 11.82
C SER A 392 27.82 17.65 12.45
N VAL A 393 26.88 17.68 13.40
CA VAL A 393 26.52 16.51 14.21
C VAL A 393 25.62 15.53 13.45
N ILE A 394 24.68 16.00 12.62
CA ILE A 394 23.74 15.12 11.91
C ILE A 394 24.47 14.10 11.01
N PRO A 395 25.37 14.49 10.10
CA PRO A 395 26.10 13.52 9.28
C PRO A 395 27.00 12.60 10.11
N ALA A 396 27.68 13.13 11.13
CA ALA A 396 28.58 12.34 11.99
C ALA A 396 27.83 11.24 12.74
N VAL A 397 26.65 11.55 13.26
CA VAL A 397 25.79 10.57 13.94
C VAL A 397 25.44 9.39 13.01
N GLU A 398 25.00 9.67 11.80
CA GLU A 398 24.62 8.60 10.88
C GLU A 398 25.82 7.80 10.40
N GLN A 399 26.95 8.45 10.14
CA GLN A 399 28.18 7.76 9.75
C GLN A 399 28.64 6.76 10.81
N GLU A 400 28.71 7.18 12.08
CA GLU A 400 29.10 6.27 13.18
C GLU A 400 28.03 5.21 13.45
N TYR A 401 26.76 5.58 13.41
CA TYR A 401 25.65 4.65 13.65
C TYR A 401 25.60 3.53 12.61
N LEU A 402 25.72 3.88 11.32
CA LEU A 402 25.75 2.88 10.24
C LEU A 402 26.99 2.00 10.30
N GLY A 403 28.14 2.55 10.70
CA GLY A 403 29.35 1.79 10.96
C GLY A 403 29.16 0.72 12.05
N GLU A 404 28.57 1.11 13.18
CA GLU A 404 28.27 0.19 14.29
C GLU A 404 27.24 -0.88 13.88
N LEU A 405 26.24 -0.52 13.11
CA LEU A 405 25.27 -1.49 12.60
C LEU A 405 25.93 -2.51 11.67
N LEU A 406 26.81 -2.09 10.77
CA LEU A 406 27.55 -2.97 9.87
C LEU A 406 28.41 -3.98 10.66
N GLU A 407 29.15 -3.53 11.67
CA GLU A 407 29.94 -4.38 12.56
C GLU A 407 29.09 -5.44 13.27
N ASN A 408 27.85 -5.09 13.63
CA ASN A 408 26.91 -6.00 14.28
C ASN A 408 26.02 -6.80 13.31
N ASN A 409 26.32 -6.78 12.01
CA ASN A 409 25.52 -7.43 10.95
C ASN A 409 24.04 -7.03 10.98
N LYS A 410 23.78 -5.73 11.18
CA LYS A 410 22.44 -5.15 11.22
C LYS A 410 22.26 -4.08 10.17
N ILE A 411 21.03 -3.90 9.73
CA ILE A 411 20.61 -2.77 8.87
C ILE A 411 19.43 -2.08 9.54
N HIS A 412 19.44 -0.75 9.57
CA HIS A 412 18.27 0.01 9.99
C HIS A 412 17.27 0.11 8.86
N LEU A 413 15.98 -0.03 9.18
CA LEU A 413 14.91 -0.02 8.18
C LEU A 413 14.93 1.24 7.30
N SER A 414 15.21 2.41 7.88
CA SER A 414 15.24 3.69 7.14
C SER A 414 16.40 3.82 6.15
N SER A 415 17.54 3.16 6.40
CA SER A 415 18.73 3.23 5.52
C SER A 415 18.80 2.08 4.50
N MET A 416 17.85 1.14 4.54
CA MET A 416 17.87 -0.05 3.68
C MET A 416 17.87 0.29 2.19
N MET A 417 17.02 1.24 1.75
CA MET A 417 16.92 1.63 0.35
C MET A 417 18.18 2.33 -0.15
N SER A 418 18.79 3.17 0.68
CA SER A 418 20.06 3.83 0.40
C SER A 418 21.19 2.81 0.22
N ILE A 419 21.27 1.82 1.12
CA ILE A 419 22.23 0.73 1.02
C ILE A 419 22.02 -0.09 -0.25
N LEU A 420 20.77 -0.45 -0.56
CA LEU A 420 20.42 -1.18 -1.79
C LEU A 420 20.83 -0.38 -3.03
N ASN A 421 20.57 0.93 -3.08
CA ASN A 421 20.96 1.79 -4.20
C ASN A 421 22.47 1.82 -4.42
N ARG A 422 23.25 1.89 -3.35
CA ARG A 422 24.72 1.79 -3.47
C ARG A 422 25.13 0.46 -4.08
N PHE A 423 24.52 -0.66 -3.64
CA PHE A 423 24.81 -1.98 -4.17
C PHE A 423 24.48 -2.10 -5.66
N ILE A 424 23.33 -1.62 -6.08
CA ILE A 424 22.85 -1.78 -7.45
C ILE A 424 23.63 -0.88 -8.43
N ASN A 425 24.14 0.23 -7.94
CA ASN A 425 24.90 1.20 -8.76
C ASN A 425 26.41 0.94 -8.77
N ASP A 426 26.90 0.01 -7.93
CA ASP A 426 28.29 -0.40 -7.96
C ASP A 426 28.55 -1.29 -9.19
N PRO A 427 29.50 -0.91 -10.08
CA PRO A 427 29.83 -1.67 -11.30
C PRO A 427 30.22 -3.13 -11.05
N ASP A 428 30.86 -3.42 -9.92
CA ASP A 428 31.35 -4.76 -9.59
C ASP A 428 30.20 -5.68 -9.13
N SER A 429 29.08 -5.12 -8.68
CA SER A 429 27.92 -5.87 -8.23
C SER A 429 26.99 -6.28 -9.37
N GLU A 430 27.02 -5.64 -10.53
CA GLU A 430 26.12 -5.97 -11.64
C GLU A 430 26.23 -7.44 -12.08
N SER A 431 27.45 -7.97 -12.16
CA SER A 431 27.67 -9.39 -12.53
C SER A 431 27.05 -10.36 -11.50
N ARG A 432 27.14 -10.02 -10.22
CA ARG A 432 26.61 -10.82 -9.09
C ARG A 432 25.09 -10.74 -9.01
N ILE A 433 24.50 -9.54 -9.26
CA ILE A 433 23.05 -9.39 -9.35
C ILE A 433 22.51 -10.24 -10.48
N ARG A 434 23.20 -10.29 -11.62
CA ARG A 434 22.82 -11.15 -12.75
C ARG A 434 22.87 -12.64 -12.42
N GLU A 435 23.68 -13.07 -11.47
CA GLU A 435 23.74 -14.46 -11.00
C GLU A 435 22.48 -14.83 -10.19
N LEU A 436 21.79 -13.86 -9.58
CA LEU A 436 20.52 -14.09 -8.88
C LEU A 436 19.37 -14.43 -9.85
N LYS A 437 19.57 -14.25 -11.14
CA LYS A 437 18.55 -14.59 -12.14
C LYS A 437 18.37 -16.13 -12.17
N ILE A 438 17.20 -16.59 -11.76
CA ILE A 438 16.85 -18.00 -11.54
C ILE A 438 16.94 -18.81 -12.83
N ASP A 439 16.66 -18.19 -13.98
CA ASP A 439 16.62 -18.87 -15.29
C ASP A 439 17.22 -17.95 -16.37
N LYS A 440 18.50 -18.16 -16.67
CA LYS A 440 19.24 -17.35 -17.66
C LYS A 440 18.57 -17.46 -19.03
N GLY A 441 18.11 -16.32 -19.57
CA GLY A 441 17.41 -16.24 -20.86
C GLY A 441 15.91 -16.36 -20.79
N ALA A 442 15.32 -16.59 -19.62
CA ALA A 442 13.88 -16.58 -19.42
C ALA A 442 13.34 -15.18 -19.11
N GLN A 443 12.15 -14.89 -19.62
CA GLN A 443 11.43 -13.66 -19.33
C GLN A 443 10.95 -13.66 -17.88
N GLN A 444 11.19 -12.58 -17.17
CA GLN A 444 10.76 -12.36 -15.79
C GLN A 444 9.83 -11.14 -15.72
N PHE A 445 8.98 -11.06 -14.70
CA PHE A 445 7.95 -10.05 -14.58
C PHE A 445 7.95 -9.45 -13.19
N MET A 446 7.89 -8.14 -13.11
CA MET A 446 7.76 -7.42 -11.85
C MET A 446 6.51 -6.54 -11.87
N PHE A 447 5.62 -6.81 -10.92
CA PHE A 447 4.37 -6.09 -10.73
C PHE A 447 4.49 -5.16 -9.53
N VAL A 448 4.16 -3.90 -9.70
CA VAL A 448 4.20 -2.90 -8.61
C VAL A 448 2.83 -2.25 -8.49
N ASP A 449 2.18 -2.45 -7.35
CA ASP A 449 0.91 -1.79 -7.02
C ASP A 449 1.15 -0.48 -6.27
N GLU A 450 0.20 0.45 -6.37
CA GLU A 450 0.24 1.78 -5.75
C GLU A 450 1.56 2.53 -6.04
N PHE A 451 2.04 2.45 -7.29
CA PHE A 451 3.34 3.01 -7.71
C PHE A 451 3.51 4.50 -7.36
N GLN A 452 2.43 5.28 -7.26
CA GLN A 452 2.47 6.68 -6.86
C GLN A 452 2.93 6.92 -5.41
N ASP A 453 3.02 5.88 -4.58
CA ASP A 453 3.46 5.99 -3.19
C ASP A 453 4.95 5.72 -3.00
N THR A 454 5.66 5.39 -4.09
CA THR A 454 7.11 5.17 -4.08
C THR A 454 7.88 6.48 -4.05
N ASP A 455 8.99 6.51 -3.33
CA ASP A 455 9.94 7.61 -3.34
C ASP A 455 10.98 7.48 -4.45
N ASP A 456 11.76 8.55 -4.68
CA ASP A 456 12.76 8.60 -5.76
C ASP A 456 13.79 7.45 -5.66
N SER A 457 14.24 7.14 -4.46
CA SER A 457 15.23 6.08 -4.23
C SER A 457 14.66 4.69 -4.54
N GLN A 458 13.40 4.47 -4.17
CA GLN A 458 12.68 3.23 -4.49
C GLN A 458 12.47 3.08 -6.00
N ILE A 459 12.09 4.16 -6.69
CA ILE A 459 11.90 4.17 -8.14
C ILE A 459 13.23 3.85 -8.84
N GLU A 460 14.31 4.53 -8.44
CA GLU A 460 15.64 4.30 -9.00
C GLU A 460 16.10 2.85 -8.80
N SER A 461 15.93 2.32 -7.58
CA SER A 461 16.22 0.91 -7.26
C SER A 461 15.43 -0.06 -8.12
N LEU A 462 14.11 0.13 -8.21
CA LEU A 462 13.23 -0.76 -8.99
C LEU A 462 13.60 -0.77 -10.47
N LEU A 463 13.83 0.40 -11.06
CA LEU A 463 14.22 0.52 -12.47
C LEU A 463 15.58 -0.13 -12.75
N ARG A 464 16.54 0.07 -11.85
CA ARG A 464 17.87 -0.51 -12.01
C ARG A 464 17.84 -2.04 -11.83
N ILE A 465 17.14 -2.56 -10.81
CA ILE A 465 16.92 -4.00 -10.62
C ILE A 465 16.26 -4.60 -11.87
N ALA A 466 15.19 -3.96 -12.34
CA ALA A 466 14.49 -4.42 -13.53
C ALA A 466 15.39 -4.46 -14.76
N GLN A 467 16.28 -3.50 -14.92
CA GLN A 467 17.25 -3.45 -16.02
C GLN A 467 18.31 -4.56 -15.90
N VAL A 468 18.87 -4.76 -14.70
CA VAL A 468 19.96 -5.73 -14.49
C VAL A 468 19.45 -7.17 -14.57
N LEU A 469 18.29 -7.45 -13.98
CA LEU A 469 17.65 -8.77 -13.96
C LEU A 469 16.74 -9.02 -15.16
N ASP A 470 16.58 -8.05 -16.06
CA ASP A 470 15.75 -8.15 -17.29
C ASP A 470 14.28 -8.47 -16.95
N TYR A 471 13.70 -7.71 -16.00
CA TYR A 471 12.27 -7.76 -15.70
C TYR A 471 11.44 -6.94 -16.69
N ASN A 472 10.31 -7.47 -17.09
CA ASN A 472 9.25 -6.67 -17.69
C ASN A 472 8.41 -6.08 -16.58
N LEU A 473 8.33 -4.76 -16.54
CA LEU A 473 7.64 -4.01 -15.51
C LEU A 473 6.15 -3.90 -15.81
N PHE A 474 5.33 -4.05 -14.77
CA PHE A 474 3.91 -3.75 -14.77
C PHE A 474 3.59 -2.86 -13.58
N LEU A 475 3.42 -1.56 -13.85
CA LEU A 475 3.26 -0.53 -12.83
C LEU A 475 1.83 -0.02 -12.83
N VAL A 476 1.20 0.00 -11.67
CA VAL A 476 -0.17 0.48 -11.49
C VAL A 476 -0.23 1.55 -10.42
N GLY A 477 -0.93 2.64 -10.72
CA GLY A 477 -1.09 3.71 -9.73
C GLY A 477 -2.08 4.79 -10.14
N ASP A 478 -2.37 5.67 -9.16
CA ASP A 478 -3.20 6.86 -9.33
C ASP A 478 -2.49 8.07 -8.72
N ILE A 479 -1.93 8.95 -9.54
CA ILE A 479 -1.21 10.16 -9.09
C ILE A 479 -2.05 10.99 -8.11
N LYS A 480 -3.37 11.06 -8.33
CA LYS A 480 -4.30 11.79 -7.48
C LYS A 480 -4.45 11.21 -6.07
N GLN A 481 -3.97 9.96 -5.86
CA GLN A 481 -3.91 9.31 -4.57
C GLN A 481 -2.51 9.35 -3.92
N CYS A 482 -1.58 10.14 -4.42
CA CYS A 482 -0.26 10.36 -3.83
C CYS A 482 -0.39 11.26 -2.58
N ILE A 483 -0.55 10.65 -1.40
CA ILE A 483 -0.75 11.34 -0.11
C ILE A 483 0.34 11.04 0.91
N TYR A 484 1.46 10.44 0.50
CA TYR A 484 2.59 10.09 1.37
C TYR A 484 3.83 10.94 1.09
N ARG A 485 3.62 12.25 0.78
CA ARG A 485 4.73 13.20 0.57
C ARG A 485 5.69 13.26 1.75
N PHE A 486 5.17 13.13 2.98
CA PHE A 486 5.97 13.09 4.19
C PHE A 486 6.89 11.85 4.27
N ARG A 487 6.66 10.82 3.44
CA ARG A 487 7.54 9.64 3.23
C ARG A 487 8.35 9.75 1.95
N GLY A 488 8.43 10.91 1.31
CA GLY A 488 9.21 11.13 0.09
C GLY A 488 8.48 10.84 -1.22
N ALA A 489 7.25 10.35 -1.20
CA ALA A 489 6.48 10.14 -2.42
C ALA A 489 6.27 11.46 -3.19
N LYS A 490 6.44 11.40 -4.51
CA LYS A 490 6.31 12.56 -5.38
C LYS A 490 5.23 12.38 -6.42
N GLU A 491 4.51 13.45 -6.72
CA GLU A 491 3.49 13.48 -7.76
C GLU A 491 4.05 13.10 -9.14
N LYS A 492 5.33 13.39 -9.38
CA LYS A 492 6.03 13.10 -10.65
C LYS A 492 6.68 11.72 -10.72
N ALA A 493 6.23 10.74 -9.92
CA ALA A 493 6.79 9.39 -9.92
C ALA A 493 6.77 8.74 -11.32
N PHE A 494 5.69 8.92 -12.08
CA PHE A 494 5.59 8.39 -13.44
C PHE A 494 6.49 9.09 -14.48
N ASP A 495 6.85 10.36 -14.27
CA ASP A 495 7.72 11.10 -15.20
C ASP A 495 9.15 10.55 -15.17
N GLN A 496 9.56 9.93 -14.05
CA GLN A 496 10.88 9.33 -13.90
C GLN A 496 11.08 8.06 -14.72
N LEU A 497 9.98 7.44 -15.18
CA LEU A 497 10.05 6.23 -16.01
C LEU A 497 10.64 6.46 -17.39
N GLY A 498 10.75 7.71 -17.82
CA GLY A 498 11.31 8.08 -19.12
C GLY A 498 10.53 7.50 -20.30
N ILE A 499 9.21 7.38 -20.18
CA ILE A 499 8.32 6.82 -21.20
C ILE A 499 8.47 7.58 -22.51
N ASP A 500 8.48 8.91 -22.46
CA ASP A 500 8.63 9.78 -23.63
C ASP A 500 9.98 9.59 -24.35
N LYS A 501 11.00 9.12 -23.62
CA LYS A 501 12.35 8.89 -24.20
C LYS A 501 12.47 7.52 -24.87
N ASN A 502 11.64 6.55 -24.46
CA ASN A 502 11.68 5.18 -24.95
C ASN A 502 10.25 4.62 -25.16
N PRO A 503 9.42 5.25 -26.00
CA PRO A 503 8.02 4.85 -26.18
C PRO A 503 7.86 3.44 -26.73
N GLU A 504 8.86 2.91 -27.45
CA GLU A 504 8.84 1.55 -27.97
C GLU A 504 8.94 0.46 -26.90
N LYS A 505 9.40 0.79 -25.68
CA LYS A 505 9.51 -0.14 -24.55
C LYS A 505 8.27 -0.19 -23.68
N TRP A 506 7.44 0.85 -23.73
CA TRP A 506 6.32 1.06 -22.82
C TRP A 506 4.96 1.00 -23.53
N LEU A 507 3.97 0.51 -22.83
CA LEU A 507 2.56 0.63 -23.17
C LEU A 507 1.84 1.34 -22.02
N GLU A 508 1.10 2.39 -22.34
CA GLU A 508 0.29 3.13 -21.36
C GLU A 508 -1.18 2.78 -21.52
N PHE A 509 -1.84 2.52 -20.39
CA PHE A 509 -3.27 2.27 -20.31
C PHE A 509 -3.92 3.14 -19.26
N SER A 510 -5.23 3.38 -19.42
CA SER A 510 -6.04 4.07 -18.43
C SER A 510 -7.24 3.20 -18.06
N LEU A 511 -7.52 3.05 -16.76
CA LEU A 511 -8.72 2.40 -16.27
C LEU A 511 -9.66 3.47 -15.73
N ARG A 512 -10.83 3.66 -16.35
CA ARG A 512 -11.77 4.73 -16.04
C ARG A 512 -13.11 4.24 -15.49
N ARG A 513 -13.48 2.98 -15.68
CA ARG A 513 -14.75 2.46 -15.17
C ARG A 513 -14.67 2.23 -13.66
N ASN A 514 -15.48 2.98 -12.93
CA ASN A 514 -15.53 2.92 -11.47
C ASN A 514 -16.67 1.98 -11.03
N TYR A 515 -16.32 0.97 -10.24
CA TYR A 515 -17.22 -0.05 -9.70
C TYR A 515 -17.55 0.16 -8.22
N ARG A 516 -17.06 1.23 -7.63
CA ARG A 516 -17.22 1.56 -6.21
C ARG A 516 -18.35 2.57 -6.01
N THR A 517 -18.14 3.76 -6.51
CA THR A 517 -18.97 4.94 -6.22
C THR A 517 -20.19 4.99 -7.10
N ASP A 518 -21.32 5.41 -6.53
CA ASP A 518 -22.54 5.73 -7.29
C ASP A 518 -22.24 6.72 -8.43
N LYS A 519 -22.78 6.44 -9.63
CA LYS A 519 -22.48 7.23 -10.83
C LYS A 519 -22.85 8.71 -10.70
N HIS A 520 -23.96 9.01 -10.03
CA HIS A 520 -24.43 10.39 -9.86
C HIS A 520 -23.59 11.17 -8.84
N LEU A 521 -23.10 10.47 -7.79
CA LEU A 521 -22.16 11.04 -6.84
C LEU A 521 -20.79 11.26 -7.50
N LEU A 522 -20.37 10.31 -8.31
CA LEU A 522 -19.11 10.39 -9.05
C LEU A 522 -19.10 11.53 -10.06
N ASP A 523 -20.21 11.77 -10.78
CA ASP A 523 -20.35 12.90 -11.69
C ASP A 523 -20.23 14.27 -10.99
N ILE A 524 -20.66 14.35 -9.73
CA ILE A 524 -20.47 15.55 -8.91
C ILE A 524 -18.98 15.70 -8.55
N PHE A 525 -18.35 14.63 -8.09
CA PHE A 525 -16.93 14.64 -7.74
C PHE A 525 -16.04 15.02 -8.92
N ASP A 526 -16.33 14.45 -10.10
CA ASP A 526 -15.57 14.71 -11.32
C ASP A 526 -15.54 16.20 -11.68
N ARG A 527 -16.67 16.91 -11.52
CA ARG A 527 -16.73 18.35 -11.74
C ARG A 527 -15.87 19.14 -10.76
N SER A 528 -15.86 18.76 -9.47
CA SER A 528 -14.98 19.36 -8.48
C SER A 528 -13.50 19.09 -8.81
N PHE A 529 -13.16 17.86 -9.20
CA PHE A 529 -11.79 17.51 -9.55
C PHE A 529 -11.29 18.26 -10.80
N ALA A 530 -12.13 18.43 -11.79
CA ALA A 530 -11.82 19.24 -12.97
C ALA A 530 -11.59 20.72 -12.60
N ALA A 531 -12.45 21.28 -11.76
CA ALA A 531 -12.31 22.65 -11.29
C ALA A 531 -11.01 22.87 -10.49
N TRP A 532 -10.57 21.90 -9.67
CA TRP A 532 -9.31 22.01 -8.95
C TRP A 532 -8.08 21.95 -9.87
N GLY A 533 -8.19 21.28 -11.02
CA GLY A 533 -7.15 21.24 -12.04
C GLY A 533 -7.03 22.55 -12.86
N GLU A 534 -8.14 23.32 -12.94
CA GLU A 534 -8.20 24.58 -13.68
C GLU A 534 -7.88 25.82 -12.82
N MET A 535 -7.66 25.66 -11.50
CA MET A 535 -7.27 26.76 -10.62
C MET A 535 -5.87 27.28 -10.95
N ASP A 536 -5.60 28.56 -10.70
CA ASP A 536 -4.34 29.24 -11.00
C ASP A 536 -3.09 28.54 -10.45
N GLU A 537 -3.21 27.82 -9.34
CA GLU A 537 -2.13 27.06 -8.70
C GLU A 537 -2.11 25.57 -9.08
N GLU A 538 -2.99 25.12 -9.97
CA GLU A 538 -3.14 23.71 -10.35
C GLU A 538 -3.05 22.78 -9.13
N LEU A 539 -4.07 22.88 -8.26
CA LEU A 539 -4.10 22.16 -6.98
C LEU A 539 -4.18 20.63 -7.14
N LEU A 540 -4.67 20.15 -8.27
CA LEU A 540 -4.75 18.75 -8.61
C LEU A 540 -4.37 18.55 -10.08
N THR A 541 -3.41 17.68 -10.38
CA THR A 541 -3.15 17.25 -11.75
C THR A 541 -4.32 16.42 -12.28
N TYR A 542 -5.15 17.00 -13.12
CA TYR A 542 -6.37 16.38 -13.64
C TYR A 542 -6.60 16.73 -15.11
N ASP A 543 -6.65 15.67 -15.95
CA ASP A 543 -7.01 15.78 -17.37
C ASP A 543 -8.39 15.12 -17.57
N ALA A 544 -9.43 15.92 -17.82
CA ALA A 544 -10.78 15.41 -17.99
C ALA A 544 -10.92 14.36 -19.10
N ALA A 545 -10.08 14.38 -20.13
CA ALA A 545 -10.10 13.40 -21.21
C ALA A 545 -9.56 12.03 -20.78
N LYS A 546 -8.61 12.01 -19.86
CA LYS A 546 -7.90 10.79 -19.40
C LYS A 546 -8.37 10.31 -18.03
N ASP A 547 -8.68 11.25 -17.12
CA ASP A 547 -8.90 10.99 -15.70
C ASP A 547 -10.38 10.86 -15.32
N LYS A 548 -11.29 11.31 -16.15
CA LYS A 548 -12.73 11.22 -15.89
C LYS A 548 -13.17 9.78 -15.66
N LEU A 549 -13.77 9.52 -14.49
CA LEU A 549 -14.25 8.20 -14.12
C LEU A 549 -15.69 7.98 -14.61
N ILE A 550 -15.96 6.78 -15.07
CA ILE A 550 -17.29 6.36 -15.55
C ILE A 550 -17.91 5.45 -14.50
N GLY A 551 -18.90 5.94 -13.76
CA GLY A 551 -19.59 5.18 -12.73
C GLY A 551 -20.51 4.08 -13.31
N THR A 552 -20.42 2.88 -12.74
CA THR A 552 -21.25 1.73 -13.13
C THR A 552 -22.41 1.47 -12.16
N ARG A 553 -22.33 1.95 -10.92
CA ARG A 553 -23.33 1.74 -9.87
C ARG A 553 -24.39 2.84 -9.88
N ASP A 554 -25.64 2.47 -9.64
CA ASP A 554 -26.78 3.39 -9.57
C ASP A 554 -27.61 3.16 -8.30
N TYR A 555 -27.18 3.75 -7.21
CA TYR A 555 -27.93 3.73 -5.94
C TYR A 555 -28.86 4.94 -5.78
N ASN A 556 -28.53 6.04 -6.42
CA ASN A 556 -29.11 7.34 -6.16
C ASN A 556 -30.00 7.85 -7.32
N GLY A 557 -30.17 7.09 -8.40
CA GLY A 557 -30.98 7.50 -9.55
C GLY A 557 -32.40 7.96 -9.19
N LYS A 558 -33.05 7.29 -8.23
CA LYS A 558 -34.36 7.65 -7.70
C LYS A 558 -34.39 8.98 -6.88
N TYR A 559 -33.23 9.51 -6.50
CA TYR A 559 -33.07 10.70 -5.66
C TYR A 559 -32.51 11.91 -6.41
N LEU A 560 -32.43 11.88 -7.73
CA LEU A 560 -31.85 12.95 -8.56
C LEU A 560 -32.53 14.33 -8.33
N ALA A 561 -33.83 14.32 -8.07
CA ALA A 561 -34.57 15.55 -7.76
C ALA A 561 -34.20 16.17 -6.39
N SER A 562 -33.48 15.44 -5.55
CA SER A 562 -33.06 15.86 -4.21
C SER A 562 -31.63 15.42 -3.93
N LYS A 563 -30.65 16.06 -4.59
CA LYS A 563 -29.23 15.78 -4.44
C LYS A 563 -28.75 15.76 -2.96
N SER A 564 -29.37 16.61 -2.11
CA SER A 564 -29.10 16.67 -0.67
C SER A 564 -29.30 15.34 0.09
N ARG A 565 -29.88 14.31 -0.55
CA ARG A 565 -30.00 12.99 0.06
C ARG A 565 -28.72 12.20 0.02
N PHE A 566 -27.81 12.47 -0.91
CA PHE A 566 -26.58 11.71 -1.09
C PHE A 566 -25.32 12.58 -1.21
N TYR A 567 -25.46 13.88 -1.51
CA TYR A 567 -24.38 14.86 -1.49
C TYR A 567 -24.84 16.05 -0.65
N ARG A 568 -24.27 16.21 0.55
CA ARG A 568 -24.88 17.08 1.54
C ARG A 568 -23.88 17.97 2.27
N ARG A 569 -24.09 19.27 2.15
CA ARG A 569 -23.51 20.32 2.97
C ARG A 569 -24.24 20.39 4.31
N LEU A 570 -23.48 20.43 5.42
CA LEU A 570 -23.97 20.49 6.80
C LEU A 570 -23.52 21.81 7.42
N PRO A 571 -24.35 22.89 7.37
CA PRO A 571 -23.93 24.18 7.88
C PRO A 571 -23.87 24.19 9.41
N ALA A 572 -22.73 24.65 9.95
CA ALA A 572 -22.50 24.88 11.38
C ALA A 572 -22.23 26.37 11.64
N ALA A 573 -22.95 26.96 12.58
CA ALA A 573 -22.77 28.35 12.93
C ALA A 573 -21.40 28.62 13.55
N ASN A 574 -20.89 27.66 14.33
CA ASN A 574 -19.57 27.71 14.95
C ASN A 574 -18.99 26.28 15.08
N GLU A 575 -17.76 26.19 15.58
CA GLU A 575 -17.07 24.89 15.76
C GLU A 575 -17.72 23.99 16.81
N GLU A 576 -18.41 24.53 17.80
CA GLU A 576 -19.09 23.77 18.87
C GLU A 576 -20.30 22.99 18.32
N MET A 577 -20.95 23.51 17.29
CA MET A 577 -22.09 22.86 16.64
C MET A 577 -21.70 21.66 15.76
N ARG A 578 -20.41 21.46 15.51
CA ARG A 578 -19.89 20.39 14.63
C ARG A 578 -20.33 18.99 15.04
N ILE A 579 -20.18 18.65 16.33
CA ILE A 579 -20.52 17.32 16.84
C ILE A 579 -22.03 17.07 16.89
N PRO A 580 -22.88 17.98 17.38
CA PRO A 580 -24.34 17.82 17.30
C PRO A 580 -24.83 17.58 15.86
N ILE A 581 -24.33 18.35 14.89
CA ILE A 581 -24.68 18.22 13.48
C ILE A 581 -24.21 16.88 12.90
N LEU A 582 -23.00 16.44 13.25
CA LEU A 582 -22.48 15.13 12.87
C LEU A 582 -23.38 14.00 13.37
N VAL A 583 -23.79 14.05 14.63
CA VAL A 583 -24.69 13.03 15.24
C VAL A 583 -26.05 13.02 14.55
N GLU A 584 -26.59 14.18 14.20
CA GLU A 584 -27.85 14.27 13.46
C GLU A 584 -27.73 13.62 12.08
N GLU A 585 -26.63 13.88 11.37
CA GLU A 585 -26.40 13.29 10.06
C GLU A 585 -26.23 11.76 10.14
N ILE A 586 -25.52 11.25 11.14
CA ILE A 586 -25.39 9.81 11.38
C ILE A 586 -26.78 9.18 11.56
N LYS A 587 -27.61 9.75 12.44
CA LYS A 587 -28.98 9.27 12.67
C LYS A 587 -29.83 9.32 11.40
N ARG A 588 -29.66 10.33 10.57
CA ARG A 588 -30.35 10.46 9.29
C ARG A 588 -29.95 9.33 8.32
N ILE A 589 -28.64 9.04 8.23
CA ILE A 589 -28.13 7.96 7.38
C ILE A 589 -28.64 6.61 7.87
N GLN A 590 -28.60 6.33 9.16
CA GLN A 590 -29.13 5.10 9.75
C GLN A 590 -30.62 4.89 9.43
N LYS A 591 -31.44 5.95 9.59
CA LYS A 591 -32.86 5.90 9.21
C LYS A 591 -33.05 5.63 7.71
N ARG A 592 -32.18 6.18 6.85
CA ARG A 592 -32.24 5.91 5.41
C ARG A 592 -31.93 4.43 5.12
N ILE A 593 -30.90 3.87 5.73
CA ILE A 593 -30.53 2.45 5.58
C ILE A 593 -31.69 1.55 5.99
N GLN A 594 -32.26 1.78 7.17
CA GLN A 594 -33.42 1.03 7.69
C GLN A 594 -34.64 1.13 6.77
N TYR A 595 -34.93 2.32 6.25
CA TYR A 595 -36.01 2.53 5.27
C TYR A 595 -35.77 1.72 3.98
N GLU A 596 -34.57 1.74 3.42
CA GLU A 596 -34.24 1.06 2.18
C GLU A 596 -34.29 -0.47 2.35
N GLU A 597 -33.81 -1.01 3.47
CA GLU A 597 -33.90 -2.44 3.79
C GLU A 597 -35.35 -2.89 3.99
N SER A 598 -36.17 -2.10 4.69
CA SER A 598 -37.59 -2.40 4.88
C SER A 598 -38.38 -2.38 3.56
N HIS A 599 -37.89 -1.71 2.52
CA HIS A 599 -38.46 -1.69 1.16
C HIS A 599 -37.80 -2.72 0.23
N GLY A 600 -37.09 -3.72 0.76
CA GLY A 600 -36.60 -4.87 0.03
C GLY A 600 -35.24 -4.66 -0.68
N MET A 601 -34.53 -3.55 -0.42
CA MET A 601 -33.19 -3.35 -0.94
C MET A 601 -32.20 -4.18 -0.12
N LYS A 602 -31.50 -5.11 -0.78
CA LYS A 602 -30.42 -5.88 -0.14
C LYS A 602 -29.13 -5.07 -0.18
N LEU A 603 -28.66 -4.61 0.97
CA LEU A 603 -27.43 -3.86 1.12
C LEU A 603 -26.35 -4.73 1.75
N SER A 604 -25.15 -4.71 1.20
CA SER A 604 -23.97 -5.35 1.78
C SER A 604 -23.51 -4.60 3.04
N ALA A 605 -22.72 -5.24 3.88
CA ALA A 605 -22.12 -4.59 5.06
C ALA A 605 -21.34 -3.32 4.69
N LYS A 606 -20.60 -3.33 3.58
CA LYS A 606 -19.88 -2.15 3.08
C LYS A 606 -20.83 -1.01 2.69
N GLU A 607 -21.94 -1.31 2.02
CA GLU A 607 -22.93 -0.30 1.60
C GLU A 607 -23.71 0.31 2.76
N LYS A 608 -23.74 -0.34 3.92
CA LYS A 608 -24.33 0.15 5.17
C LYS A 608 -23.33 0.90 6.06
N SER A 609 -22.04 0.74 5.86
CA SER A 609 -21.00 1.32 6.71
C SER A 609 -20.99 2.85 6.65
N ILE A 610 -20.71 3.49 7.79
CA ILE A 610 -20.58 4.93 7.94
C ILE A 610 -19.14 5.23 8.38
N ALA A 611 -18.41 5.99 7.58
CA ALA A 611 -17.07 6.45 7.93
C ALA A 611 -17.06 7.94 8.22
N ILE A 612 -16.51 8.30 9.36
CA ILE A 612 -16.16 9.67 9.71
C ILE A 612 -14.67 9.80 9.43
N LEU A 613 -14.31 10.56 8.40
CA LEU A 613 -12.93 10.72 8.01
C LEU A 613 -12.34 12.00 8.60
N VAL A 614 -11.21 11.85 9.25
CA VAL A 614 -10.51 12.96 9.93
C VAL A 614 -9.07 13.08 9.45
N ARG A 615 -8.45 14.20 9.75
CA ARG A 615 -7.07 14.49 9.34
C ARG A 615 -6.05 13.97 10.33
N GLU A 616 -6.32 14.12 11.62
CA GLU A 616 -5.40 13.82 12.73
C GLU A 616 -6.06 12.89 13.75
N ASN A 617 -5.24 12.06 14.42
CA ASN A 617 -5.72 11.07 15.39
C ASN A 617 -6.49 11.70 16.58
N TRP A 618 -6.03 12.85 17.08
CA TRP A 618 -6.72 13.54 18.18
C TRP A 618 -8.16 13.94 17.84
N GLN A 619 -8.45 14.21 16.56
CA GLN A 619 -9.80 14.49 16.10
C GLN A 619 -10.69 13.25 16.21
N ALA A 620 -10.14 12.05 15.93
CA ALA A 620 -10.87 10.79 16.07
C ALA A 620 -11.21 10.52 17.55
N ASP A 621 -10.27 10.74 18.46
CA ASP A 621 -10.50 10.57 19.90
C ASP A 621 -11.54 11.54 20.44
N MET A 622 -11.51 12.79 19.97
CA MET A 622 -12.51 13.79 20.31
C MET A 622 -13.89 13.36 19.83
N ILE A 623 -14.03 12.92 18.57
CA ILE A 623 -15.30 12.44 18.01
C ILE A 623 -15.82 11.25 18.81
N ARG A 624 -14.98 10.26 19.10
CA ARG A 624 -15.36 9.09 19.90
C ARG A 624 -15.95 9.49 21.24
N THR A 625 -15.23 10.37 21.95
CA THR A 625 -15.61 10.83 23.28
C THR A 625 -16.92 11.63 23.27
N ASP A 626 -17.06 12.56 22.35
CA ASP A 626 -18.18 13.48 22.31
C ASP A 626 -19.45 12.86 21.68
N CYS A 627 -19.31 11.95 20.70
CA CYS A 627 -20.43 11.17 20.17
C CYS A 627 -20.97 10.22 21.22
N ALA A 628 -20.11 9.60 22.06
CA ALA A 628 -20.53 8.73 23.14
C ALA A 628 -21.42 9.46 24.16
N LYS A 629 -21.10 10.72 24.51
CA LYS A 629 -21.93 11.57 25.36
C LYS A 629 -23.32 11.81 24.77
N LEU A 630 -23.46 11.76 23.45
CA LEU A 630 -24.72 11.94 22.71
C LEU A 630 -25.38 10.60 22.31
N GLY A 631 -24.91 9.48 22.88
CA GLY A 631 -25.50 8.15 22.72
C GLY A 631 -25.18 7.47 21.39
N ILE A 632 -24.12 7.88 20.71
CA ILE A 632 -23.63 7.25 19.49
C ILE A 632 -22.27 6.60 19.76
N SER A 633 -22.19 5.27 19.60
CA SER A 633 -20.92 4.54 19.64
C SER A 633 -20.19 4.68 18.32
N VAL A 634 -18.96 5.19 18.37
CA VAL A 634 -18.07 5.36 17.22
C VAL A 634 -16.81 4.57 17.48
N HIS A 635 -16.49 3.66 16.58
CA HIS A 635 -15.25 2.89 16.62
C HIS A 635 -14.12 3.73 16.00
N THR A 636 -13.00 3.84 16.71
CA THR A 636 -11.81 4.54 16.20
C THR A 636 -10.70 3.54 15.90
N ASN A 637 -10.05 3.71 14.75
CA ASN A 637 -8.80 3.04 14.42
C ASN A 637 -7.74 4.12 14.20
N THR A 638 -7.11 4.54 15.30
CA THR A 638 -6.11 5.59 15.28
C THR A 638 -4.73 5.08 14.88
N GLY A 639 -4.47 3.76 14.98
CA GLY A 639 -3.27 3.01 14.58
C GLY A 639 -1.92 3.52 15.07
N GLY A 640 -0.93 2.67 14.93
CA GLY A 640 0.40 2.93 15.52
C GLY A 640 0.37 2.89 17.05
N ASP A 641 -0.70 2.38 17.63
CA ASP A 641 -1.06 2.53 19.04
C ASP A 641 -0.88 1.24 19.85
N LEU A 642 -0.41 0.16 19.26
CA LEU A 642 -0.25 -1.12 19.96
C LEU A 642 0.59 -0.96 21.24
N TYR A 643 1.77 -0.34 21.13
CA TYR A 643 2.66 -0.14 22.27
C TYR A 643 2.19 0.96 23.25
N MET A 644 1.22 1.78 22.83
CA MET A 644 0.53 2.76 23.69
C MET A 644 -0.78 2.22 24.26
N SER A 645 -1.19 1.01 23.85
CA SER A 645 -2.43 0.39 24.29
C SER A 645 -2.36 -0.15 25.72
N GLN A 646 -3.52 -0.31 26.36
CA GLN A 646 -3.60 -0.89 27.71
C GLN A 646 -2.95 -2.29 27.79
N PRO A 647 -3.14 -3.22 26.82
CA PRO A 647 -2.45 -4.50 26.82
C PRO A 647 -0.92 -4.40 26.90
N ALA A 648 -0.32 -3.44 26.17
CA ALA A 648 1.14 -3.27 26.17
C ALA A 648 1.65 -2.69 27.49
N MET A 649 0.92 -1.72 28.05
CA MET A 649 1.26 -1.13 29.35
C MET A 649 1.13 -2.15 30.49
N ASP A 650 0.10 -2.99 30.44
CA ASP A 650 -0.08 -4.07 31.40
C ASP A 650 1.01 -5.14 31.26
N MET A 651 1.41 -5.48 30.04
CA MET A 651 2.52 -6.41 29.81
C MET A 651 3.84 -5.86 30.36
N LEU A 652 4.14 -4.59 30.14
CA LEU A 652 5.33 -3.94 30.73
C LEU A 652 5.26 -3.95 32.25
N THR A 653 4.08 -3.67 32.83
CA THR A 653 3.87 -3.70 34.27
C THR A 653 4.15 -5.10 34.86
N LEU A 654 3.65 -6.16 34.21
CA LEU A 654 3.93 -7.55 34.60
C LEU A 654 5.41 -7.87 34.49
N VAL A 655 6.04 -7.54 33.37
CA VAL A 655 7.48 -7.82 33.15
C VAL A 655 8.34 -7.07 34.17
N ASN A 656 8.03 -5.80 34.45
CA ASN A 656 8.70 -5.04 35.48
C ASN A 656 8.59 -5.68 36.88
N ALA A 657 7.40 -6.15 37.24
CA ALA A 657 7.19 -6.85 38.51
C ALA A 657 7.91 -8.22 38.56
N LEU A 658 8.12 -8.89 37.43
CA LEU A 658 8.89 -10.15 37.35
C LEU A 658 10.41 -9.92 37.44
N VAL A 659 10.91 -8.81 36.91
CA VAL A 659 12.32 -8.40 37.03
C VAL A 659 12.63 -7.93 38.43
N HIS A 660 11.77 -7.07 39.00
CA HIS A 660 11.90 -6.45 40.32
C HIS A 660 10.95 -7.09 41.34
N PHE A 661 10.96 -8.43 41.40
CA PHE A 661 10.02 -9.21 42.18
C PHE A 661 10.13 -9.05 43.69
N ASP A 662 11.17 -8.40 44.19
CA ASP A 662 11.46 -8.09 45.56
C ASP A 662 11.35 -6.58 45.92
N GLU A 663 10.81 -5.77 44.99
CA GLU A 663 10.62 -4.33 45.19
C GLU A 663 9.11 -3.99 45.27
N ALA A 664 8.74 -3.29 46.35
CA ALA A 664 7.33 -3.04 46.66
C ALA A 664 6.61 -2.15 45.64
N ASP A 665 7.27 -1.20 45.03
CA ASP A 665 6.67 -0.26 44.08
C ASP A 665 6.24 -0.97 42.81
N TYR A 666 7.03 -1.91 42.26
CA TYR A 666 6.67 -2.68 41.08
C TYR A 666 5.55 -3.68 41.35
N LEU A 667 5.59 -4.34 42.50
CA LEU A 667 4.51 -5.23 42.92
C LEU A 667 3.21 -4.47 43.18
N TYR A 668 3.28 -3.26 43.76
CA TYR A 668 2.11 -2.41 43.95
C TYR A 668 1.45 -2.06 42.57
N ASN A 669 2.26 -1.66 41.60
CA ASN A 669 1.76 -1.36 40.27
C ASN A 669 1.09 -2.59 39.62
N LEU A 670 1.64 -3.79 39.81
CA LEU A 670 1.04 -5.02 39.29
C LEU A 670 -0.28 -5.37 40.00
N VAL A 671 -0.32 -5.24 41.33
CA VAL A 671 -1.55 -5.56 42.12
C VAL A 671 -2.71 -4.62 41.78
N THR A 672 -2.41 -3.35 41.46
CA THR A 672 -3.42 -2.36 41.04
C THR A 672 -3.72 -2.36 39.54
N SER A 673 -2.96 -3.10 38.74
CA SER A 673 -3.19 -3.25 37.28
C SER A 673 -4.37 -4.21 36.98
N ASN A 674 -4.71 -4.34 35.70
CA ASN A 674 -5.76 -5.25 35.24
C ASN A 674 -5.48 -6.74 35.54
N PHE A 675 -4.29 -7.12 35.95
CA PHE A 675 -4.00 -8.52 36.33
C PHE A 675 -4.68 -8.92 37.63
N PHE A 676 -4.67 -8.06 38.64
CA PHE A 676 -5.27 -8.33 39.95
C PHE A 676 -6.42 -7.39 40.29
N ASN A 677 -6.42 -6.16 39.76
CA ASN A 677 -7.45 -5.13 39.93
C ASN A 677 -7.85 -4.90 41.39
N LEU A 678 -6.87 -4.88 42.28
CA LEU A 678 -7.09 -4.66 43.71
C LEU A 678 -6.91 -3.18 44.05
N ASP A 679 -7.92 -2.60 44.68
CA ASP A 679 -7.84 -1.23 45.19
C ASP A 679 -7.17 -1.22 46.59
N ILE A 680 -5.84 -1.13 46.60
CA ILE A 680 -5.06 -1.03 47.83
C ILE A 680 -4.64 0.41 47.98
N PRO A 681 -5.10 1.14 49.03
CA PRO A 681 -4.67 2.50 49.27
C PRO A 681 -3.15 2.57 49.56
N LYS A 682 -2.47 3.49 48.88
CA LYS A 682 -1.02 3.74 49.14
C LYS A 682 -0.72 4.05 50.61
N SER A 683 -1.68 4.62 51.34
CA SER A 683 -1.59 4.85 52.80
C SER A 683 -1.25 3.58 53.59
N ASN A 684 -1.77 2.40 53.15
CA ASN A 684 -1.47 1.14 53.83
C ASN A 684 0.01 0.76 53.78
N LEU A 685 0.66 1.04 52.63
CA LEU A 685 2.11 0.83 52.52
C LEU A 685 2.90 1.83 53.37
N TYR A 686 2.45 3.08 53.45
CA TYR A 686 3.05 4.09 54.34
C TYR A 686 2.85 3.73 55.78
N GLU A 687 1.69 3.18 56.18
CA GLU A 687 1.48 2.75 57.57
C GLU A 687 2.40 1.61 57.97
N ILE A 688 2.65 0.64 57.08
CA ILE A 688 3.63 -0.41 57.32
C ILE A 688 5.03 0.20 57.56
N ARG A 689 5.40 1.15 56.71
CA ARG A 689 6.68 1.87 56.86
C ARG A 689 6.76 2.70 58.13
N MET A 690 5.67 3.29 58.59
CA MET A 690 5.62 4.13 59.81
C MET A 690 5.57 3.32 61.10
N LYS A 691 4.95 2.15 61.12
CA LYS A 691 4.90 1.26 62.32
C LYS A 691 6.29 0.82 62.73
N ILE A 692 7.24 0.69 61.82
CA ILE A 692 8.62 0.25 62.08
C ILE A 692 9.53 1.40 62.51
N ARG A 693 9.19 2.66 62.20
CA ARG A 693 10.00 3.83 62.53
C ARG A 693 10.09 4.20 64.01
N ASN A 694 9.30 3.60 64.87
CA ASN A 694 9.35 3.85 66.33
C ASN A 694 10.55 3.22 67.04
N GLY A 695 11.51 2.67 66.34
CA GLY A 695 12.72 2.13 66.90
C GLY A 695 13.81 1.73 65.91
N LYS A 696 14.67 2.69 65.56
CA LYS A 696 15.94 2.50 64.83
C LYS A 696 15.86 2.15 63.35
N TRP A 697 16.53 2.91 62.51
CA TRP A 697 16.72 2.76 61.08
C TRP A 697 17.02 1.34 60.62
N ARG A 698 16.04 0.67 60.01
CA ARG A 698 16.22 -0.58 59.21
C ARG A 698 15.44 -0.50 57.94
N ALA A 699 15.86 0.35 57.02
CA ALA A 699 15.18 0.58 55.72
C ALA A 699 14.93 -0.72 54.93
N LYS A 700 15.82 -1.72 54.99
CA LYS A 700 15.64 -3.01 54.28
C LYS A 700 14.58 -3.94 54.90
N ALA A 701 14.26 -3.82 56.22
CA ALA A 701 13.22 -4.65 56.83
C ALA A 701 11.81 -4.17 56.47
N ASP A 702 11.66 -2.88 56.32
CA ASP A 702 10.39 -2.22 55.97
C ASP A 702 9.92 -2.61 54.55
N GLU A 703 10.85 -2.59 53.61
CA GLU A 703 10.59 -2.97 52.21
C GLU A 703 10.18 -4.44 52.07
N LYS A 704 10.84 -5.32 52.79
CA LYS A 704 10.51 -6.75 52.81
C LYS A 704 9.11 -7.05 53.40
N GLU A 705 8.64 -6.27 54.36
CA GLU A 705 7.30 -6.41 54.90
C GLU A 705 6.24 -5.88 53.92
N GLN A 706 6.52 -4.78 53.21
CA GLN A 706 5.67 -4.28 52.15
C GLN A 706 5.55 -5.29 51.02
N VAL A 707 6.67 -5.86 50.58
CA VAL A 707 6.72 -6.93 49.57
C VAL A 707 5.89 -8.14 49.98
N ASN A 708 6.10 -8.66 51.20
CA ASN A 708 5.33 -9.79 51.73
C ASN A 708 3.83 -9.48 51.83
N TYR A 709 3.48 -8.26 52.22
CA TYR A 709 2.09 -7.83 52.25
C TYR A 709 1.41 -7.90 50.89
N LEU A 710 2.05 -7.38 49.85
CA LEU A 710 1.54 -7.42 48.47
C LEU A 710 1.48 -8.86 47.91
N ILE A 711 2.55 -9.65 48.12
CA ILE A 711 2.60 -11.08 47.69
C ILE A 711 1.47 -11.90 48.32
N ASN A 712 1.12 -11.63 49.57
CA ASN A 712 0.00 -12.34 50.22
C ASN A 712 -1.34 -12.07 49.54
N PHE A 713 -1.60 -10.83 49.10
CA PHE A 713 -2.81 -10.52 48.30
C PHE A 713 -2.78 -11.21 46.94
N MET A 714 -1.65 -11.19 46.27
CA MET A 714 -1.48 -11.86 44.96
C MET A 714 -1.73 -13.37 45.11
N ASN A 715 -1.16 -14.01 46.15
CA ASN A 715 -1.33 -15.43 46.41
C ASN A 715 -2.76 -15.83 46.77
N LEU A 716 -3.50 -14.94 47.46
CA LEU A 716 -4.94 -15.16 47.72
C LEU A 716 -5.76 -15.19 46.45
N MET A 717 -5.46 -14.30 45.51
CA MET A 717 -6.11 -14.26 44.18
C MET A 717 -5.71 -15.46 43.32
N LEU A 718 -4.43 -15.82 43.29
CA LEU A 718 -3.91 -16.97 42.53
C LEU A 718 -4.47 -18.30 43.07
N ALA A 719 -4.72 -18.45 44.38
CA ALA A 719 -5.33 -19.63 44.98
C ALA A 719 -6.79 -19.83 44.56
N ASN A 720 -7.47 -18.80 44.09
CA ASN A 720 -8.84 -18.87 43.57
C ASN A 720 -8.88 -19.20 42.06
N THR A 721 -7.74 -19.40 41.40
CA THR A 721 -7.67 -19.84 40.00
C THR A 721 -7.83 -21.37 39.87
N VAL A 722 -7.90 -21.85 38.62
CA VAL A 722 -8.08 -23.28 38.32
C VAL A 722 -6.99 -24.16 38.93
N ASP A 723 -5.76 -23.65 39.03
CA ASP A 723 -4.66 -24.35 39.69
C ASP A 723 -4.42 -23.73 41.07
N LYS A 724 -4.95 -24.40 42.12
CA LYS A 724 -4.84 -23.97 43.51
C LYS A 724 -3.40 -23.90 44.04
N ASN A 725 -2.44 -24.44 43.32
CA ASN A 725 -1.02 -24.43 43.68
C ASN A 725 -0.27 -23.22 43.08
N ASN A 726 -0.93 -22.42 42.28
CA ASN A 726 -0.34 -21.21 41.75
C ASN A 726 0.01 -20.22 42.87
N ARG A 727 1.26 -19.83 42.91
CA ARG A 727 1.77 -18.79 43.80
C ARG A 727 2.74 -17.90 43.05
N TRP A 728 2.85 -16.64 43.45
CA TRP A 728 3.72 -15.67 42.82
C TRP A 728 5.16 -16.15 42.75
N GLU A 729 5.65 -16.73 43.85
CA GLU A 729 7.02 -17.25 43.94
C GLU A 729 7.28 -18.38 42.92
N TYR A 730 6.27 -19.20 42.62
CA TYR A 730 6.36 -20.23 41.58
C TYR A 730 6.38 -19.65 40.16
N ILE A 731 5.64 -18.56 39.94
CA ILE A 731 5.65 -17.85 38.65
C ILE A 731 7.06 -17.28 38.43
N VAL A 732 7.63 -16.59 39.42
CA VAL A 732 8.98 -16.02 39.34
C VAL A 732 10.01 -17.16 39.15
N ALA A 733 9.90 -18.27 39.88
CA ALA A 733 10.82 -19.40 39.74
C ALA A 733 10.72 -20.08 38.35
N SER A 734 9.55 -20.07 37.72
CA SER A 734 9.33 -20.66 36.40
C SER A 734 10.17 -20.00 35.29
N LEU A 735 10.53 -18.71 35.43
CA LEU A 735 11.41 -18.01 34.50
C LEU A 735 12.82 -18.60 34.38
N ARG A 736 13.23 -19.45 35.36
CA ARG A 736 14.51 -20.17 35.31
C ARG A 736 14.44 -21.49 34.57
N THR A 737 13.25 -22.03 34.35
CA THR A 737 13.04 -23.38 33.83
C THR A 737 12.21 -23.46 32.56
N GLN A 738 11.58 -22.36 32.16
CA GLN A 738 10.71 -22.27 30.99
C GLN A 738 11.10 -21.07 30.10
N PRO A 739 10.85 -21.11 28.79
CA PRO A 739 10.98 -19.94 27.94
C PRO A 739 10.17 -18.77 28.45
N VAL A 740 10.72 -17.58 28.45
CA VAL A 740 10.15 -16.37 29.07
C VAL A 740 8.73 -16.08 28.56
N LEU A 741 8.54 -16.11 27.23
CA LEU A 741 7.21 -15.85 26.62
C LEU A 741 6.18 -16.89 27.02
N GLN A 742 6.58 -18.15 27.22
CA GLN A 742 5.68 -19.22 27.69
C GLN A 742 5.26 -18.98 29.15
N ALA A 743 6.20 -18.56 30.01
CA ALA A 743 5.91 -18.22 31.40
C ALA A 743 4.94 -17.05 31.49
N ILE A 744 5.15 -15.98 30.70
CA ILE A 744 4.25 -14.82 30.65
C ILE A 744 2.88 -15.23 30.12
N ARG A 745 2.80 -16.03 29.04
CA ARG A 745 1.54 -16.50 28.48
C ARG A 745 0.72 -17.32 29.48
N LYS A 746 1.42 -18.10 30.33
CA LYS A 746 0.77 -18.82 31.42
C LYS A 746 0.16 -17.88 32.45
N VAL A 747 0.81 -16.75 32.80
CA VAL A 747 0.24 -15.74 33.69
C VAL A 747 -1.04 -15.13 33.08
N TYR A 748 -1.00 -14.77 31.81
CA TYR A 748 -2.19 -14.25 31.10
C TYR A 748 -3.36 -15.27 31.09
N SER A 749 -3.09 -16.53 30.81
CA SER A 749 -4.12 -17.60 30.83
C SER A 749 -4.65 -17.91 32.23
N THR A 750 -3.88 -17.60 33.28
CA THR A 750 -4.27 -17.85 34.68
C THR A 750 -5.11 -16.70 35.23
N LEU A 751 -4.68 -15.46 35.00
CA LEU A 751 -5.31 -14.25 35.58
C LEU A 751 -6.38 -13.65 34.68
N GLU A 752 -6.31 -13.90 33.36
CA GLU A 752 -7.27 -13.43 32.35
C GLU A 752 -7.66 -11.95 32.51
N PRO A 753 -6.70 -11.00 32.42
CA PRO A 753 -6.91 -9.59 32.73
C PRO A 753 -8.04 -8.94 31.91
N TRP A 754 -8.38 -9.49 30.76
CA TRP A 754 -9.49 -9.03 29.91
C TRP A 754 -10.87 -9.25 30.54
N LYS A 755 -11.03 -10.14 31.53
CA LYS A 755 -12.32 -10.38 32.21
C LYS A 755 -12.82 -9.18 33.00
N HIS A 756 -11.93 -8.24 33.37
CA HIS A 756 -12.34 -6.99 34.00
C HIS A 756 -13.13 -6.05 33.09
N PHE A 757 -13.13 -6.33 31.80
CA PHE A 757 -13.92 -5.61 30.78
C PHE A 757 -15.19 -6.37 30.38
N SER A 758 -15.70 -7.27 31.22
CA SER A 758 -16.90 -8.10 30.92
C SER A 758 -18.16 -7.28 30.60
N ASP A 759 -18.27 -6.06 31.12
CA ASP A 759 -19.37 -5.14 30.84
C ASP A 759 -19.29 -4.50 29.46
N ASP A 760 -18.14 -4.61 28.77
CA ASP A 760 -17.90 -4.11 27.42
C ASP A 760 -17.25 -5.21 26.56
N PRO A 761 -18.06 -6.05 25.88
CA PRO A 761 -17.57 -7.17 25.09
C PRO A 761 -16.58 -6.74 23.97
N TRP A 762 -16.72 -5.50 23.46
CA TRP A 762 -15.80 -4.99 22.46
C TRP A 762 -14.41 -4.73 23.07
N LYS A 763 -14.34 -4.06 24.23
CA LYS A 763 -13.06 -3.84 24.94
C LYS A 763 -12.40 -5.13 25.36
N GLN A 764 -13.19 -6.10 25.84
CA GLN A 764 -12.68 -7.42 26.21
C GLN A 764 -12.01 -8.10 25.02
N HIS A 765 -12.69 -8.14 23.87
CA HIS A 765 -12.16 -8.76 22.66
C HIS A 765 -10.98 -7.97 22.07
N TYR A 766 -11.06 -6.63 22.10
CA TYR A 766 -9.95 -5.75 21.73
C TYR A 766 -8.68 -6.05 22.54
N TYR A 767 -8.83 -6.19 23.85
CA TYR A 767 -7.72 -6.50 24.75
C TYR A 767 -7.08 -7.85 24.39
N GLN A 768 -7.88 -8.90 24.20
CA GLN A 768 -7.39 -10.23 23.81
C GLN A 768 -6.64 -10.22 22.49
N LEU A 769 -7.20 -9.63 21.44
CA LEU A 769 -6.57 -9.53 20.12
C LEU A 769 -5.21 -8.82 20.17
N ASN A 770 -5.09 -7.79 21.00
CA ASN A 770 -3.86 -7.03 21.10
C ASN A 770 -2.82 -7.67 22.02
N VAL A 771 -3.23 -8.47 22.99
CA VAL A 771 -2.30 -9.37 23.70
C VAL A 771 -1.71 -10.40 22.74
N ASP A 772 -2.53 -11.05 21.92
CA ASP A 772 -2.04 -12.02 20.93
C ASP A 772 -1.12 -11.36 19.91
N LEU A 773 -1.45 -10.16 19.44
CA LEU A 773 -0.59 -9.37 18.54
C LEU A 773 0.75 -9.01 19.19
N LEU A 774 0.75 -8.63 20.48
CA LEU A 774 2.00 -8.34 21.20
C LEU A 774 2.90 -9.58 21.25
N PHE A 775 2.35 -10.75 21.55
CA PHE A 775 3.14 -11.99 21.53
C PHE A 775 3.71 -12.28 20.13
N GLU A 776 2.92 -12.06 19.08
CA GLU A 776 3.36 -12.23 17.70
C GLU A 776 4.50 -11.25 17.36
N GLN A 777 4.38 -9.98 17.72
CA GLN A 777 5.44 -8.99 17.53
C GLN A 777 6.71 -9.34 18.31
N LEU A 778 6.59 -9.81 19.54
CA LEU A 778 7.73 -10.22 20.35
C LEU A 778 8.43 -11.46 19.79
N ILE A 779 7.70 -12.44 19.28
CA ILE A 779 8.27 -13.61 18.60
C ILE A 779 9.05 -13.20 17.35
N ASN A 780 8.53 -12.25 16.58
CA ASN A 780 9.16 -11.78 15.34
C ASN A 780 10.38 -10.88 15.60
N ALA A 781 10.33 -10.06 16.66
CA ALA A 781 11.37 -9.07 16.94
C ALA A 781 12.53 -9.63 17.78
N CYS A 782 12.29 -10.65 18.61
CA CYS A 782 13.26 -11.19 19.55
C CYS A 782 13.72 -12.59 19.13
N ASN A 783 15.00 -12.88 19.33
CA ASN A 783 15.45 -14.26 19.24
C ASN A 783 14.92 -15.06 20.46
N VAL A 784 13.83 -15.80 20.25
CA VAL A 784 13.09 -16.50 21.32
C VAL A 784 13.96 -17.46 22.13
N ASP A 785 14.95 -18.09 21.49
CA ASP A 785 15.85 -19.06 22.15
C ASP A 785 16.82 -18.41 23.12
N ARG A 786 17.08 -17.11 22.98
CA ARG A 786 18.01 -16.33 23.83
C ARG A 786 17.33 -15.26 24.66
N LEU A 787 16.00 -15.20 24.61
CA LEU A 787 15.23 -14.16 25.27
C LEU A 787 15.25 -14.34 26.79
N THR A 788 15.77 -13.33 27.50
CA THR A 788 15.71 -13.25 28.96
C THR A 788 14.62 -12.26 29.38
N ILE A 789 14.19 -12.32 30.64
CA ILE A 789 13.17 -11.38 31.16
C ILE A 789 13.70 -9.92 31.12
N ASN A 790 14.98 -9.69 31.31
CA ASN A 790 15.59 -8.38 31.27
C ASN A 790 15.64 -7.82 29.84
N THR A 791 16.02 -8.66 28.86
CA THR A 791 16.02 -8.24 27.46
C THR A 791 14.60 -7.99 26.93
N LEU A 792 13.61 -8.73 27.43
CA LEU A 792 12.21 -8.47 27.13
C LEU A 792 11.72 -7.16 27.74
N GLN A 793 12.08 -6.86 29.01
CA GLN A 793 11.79 -5.59 29.66
C GLN A 793 12.35 -4.41 28.85
N GLU A 794 13.61 -4.49 28.49
CA GLU A 794 14.30 -3.47 27.70
C GLU A 794 13.64 -3.28 26.33
N HIS A 795 13.28 -4.36 25.65
CA HIS A 795 12.59 -4.31 24.36
C HIS A 795 11.22 -3.63 24.48
N LEU A 796 10.37 -4.03 25.43
CA LEU A 796 9.05 -3.42 25.64
C LEU A 796 9.18 -1.94 26.02
N TYR A 797 10.07 -1.61 26.96
CA TYR A 797 10.33 -0.24 27.39
C TYR A 797 10.76 0.64 26.22
N ASN A 798 11.71 0.16 25.42
CA ASN A 798 12.19 0.87 24.24
C ASN A 798 11.12 1.01 23.16
N SER A 799 10.31 -0.02 22.94
CA SER A 799 9.21 0.03 21.98
C SER A 799 8.14 1.06 22.36
N ILE A 800 7.85 1.18 23.64
CA ILE A 800 6.89 2.16 24.16
C ILE A 800 7.47 3.58 24.07
N ILE A 801 8.70 3.81 24.54
CA ILE A 801 9.34 5.13 24.53
C ILE A 801 9.60 5.63 23.11
N SER A 802 10.06 4.73 22.23
CA SER A 802 10.33 5.08 20.82
C SER A 802 9.05 5.20 20.00
N GLN A 803 7.88 4.96 20.59
CA GLN A 803 6.58 5.00 19.94
C GLN A 803 6.58 4.21 18.62
N ILE A 804 7.10 2.98 18.66
CA ILE A 804 7.12 2.11 17.48
C ILE A 804 5.69 1.99 16.95
N SER A 805 5.50 2.38 15.71
CA SER A 805 4.19 2.40 15.07
C SER A 805 3.80 1.00 14.60
N VAL A 806 3.06 0.30 15.43
CA VAL A 806 2.36 -0.94 15.08
C VAL A 806 0.88 -0.74 15.34
N ASP A 807 0.04 -1.04 14.36
CA ASP A 807 -1.40 -0.87 14.48
C ASP A 807 -1.99 -1.93 15.40
N SER A 808 -2.84 -1.51 16.35
CA SER A 808 -3.62 -2.43 17.18
C SER A 808 -4.68 -3.15 16.33
N ARG A 809 -5.00 -4.40 16.69
CA ARG A 809 -6.09 -5.16 16.07
C ARG A 809 -7.42 -4.75 16.68
N THR A 810 -8.40 -4.48 15.84
CA THR A 810 -9.77 -4.20 16.27
C THR A 810 -10.66 -5.42 16.04
N PRO A 811 -11.59 -5.74 16.97
CA PRO A 811 -12.56 -6.81 16.76
C PRO A 811 -13.35 -6.61 15.48
N ALA A 812 -13.55 -7.68 14.71
CA ALA A 812 -14.45 -7.65 13.57
C ALA A 812 -15.88 -7.37 14.06
N SER A 813 -16.55 -6.39 13.44
CA SER A 813 -17.95 -6.12 13.74
C SER A 813 -18.79 -7.34 13.32
N ASN A 814 -19.57 -7.89 14.25
CA ASN A 814 -20.58 -8.88 13.91
C ASN A 814 -21.58 -8.25 12.94
N GLY A 815 -21.71 -8.84 11.75
CA GLY A 815 -22.23 -8.29 10.49
C GLY A 815 -23.69 -7.84 10.42
N GLU A 816 -24.35 -7.42 11.49
CA GLU A 816 -25.77 -7.05 11.47
C GLU A 816 -26.06 -5.57 11.76
N GLU A 817 -25.14 -4.79 12.34
CA GLU A 817 -25.36 -3.36 12.59
C GLU A 817 -24.46 -2.50 11.69
N SER A 818 -25.01 -1.36 11.23
CA SER A 818 -24.24 -0.37 10.49
C SER A 818 -23.07 0.14 11.35
N THR A 819 -21.86 -0.32 11.05
CA THR A 819 -20.66 0.06 11.80
C THR A 819 -20.30 1.50 11.52
N ILE A 820 -20.26 2.32 12.56
CA ILE A 820 -19.78 3.71 12.49
C ILE A 820 -18.31 3.70 12.87
N GLN A 821 -17.47 4.09 11.92
CA GLN A 821 -16.02 4.14 12.12
C GLN A 821 -15.52 5.58 12.01
N CYS A 822 -14.62 5.98 12.90
CA CYS A 822 -13.84 7.20 12.73
C CYS A 822 -12.37 6.83 12.49
N ILE A 823 -11.85 7.27 11.36
CA ILE A 823 -10.53 6.90 10.88
C ILE A 823 -9.86 8.07 10.16
N THR A 824 -8.54 8.17 10.19
CA THR A 824 -7.85 9.19 9.41
C THR A 824 -7.94 8.91 7.91
N VAL A 825 -7.94 9.97 7.08
CA VAL A 825 -7.98 9.82 5.62
C VAL A 825 -6.83 8.94 5.11
N HIS A 826 -5.63 9.08 5.66
CA HIS A 826 -4.47 8.25 5.29
C HIS A 826 -4.73 6.76 5.48
N LYS A 827 -5.30 6.37 6.63
CA LYS A 827 -5.64 4.97 6.91
C LYS A 827 -6.84 4.47 6.13
N SER A 828 -7.71 5.36 5.67
CA SER A 828 -8.85 5.00 4.82
C SER A 828 -8.44 4.67 3.38
N LYS A 829 -7.18 4.92 3.00
CA LYS A 829 -6.68 4.60 1.67
C LYS A 829 -6.78 3.08 1.42
N GLY A 830 -7.26 2.69 0.24
CA GLY A 830 -7.58 1.29 -0.09
C GLY A 830 -8.95 0.81 0.39
N LEU A 831 -9.52 1.42 1.43
CA LEU A 831 -10.83 1.06 1.98
C LEU A 831 -11.98 1.76 1.23
N GLU A 832 -13.22 1.32 1.52
CA GLU A 832 -14.46 1.87 0.94
C GLU A 832 -15.62 1.78 1.92
N TYR A 833 -16.48 2.79 1.92
CA TYR A 833 -17.57 2.93 2.87
C TYR A 833 -18.86 3.36 2.17
N GLY A 834 -20.00 2.86 2.65
CA GLY A 834 -21.31 3.24 2.13
C GLY A 834 -21.54 4.73 2.21
N HIS A 835 -21.21 5.33 3.34
CA HIS A 835 -21.43 6.73 3.63
C HIS A 835 -20.20 7.36 4.26
N VAL A 836 -19.77 8.50 3.74
CA VAL A 836 -18.59 9.23 4.23
C VAL A 836 -19.03 10.59 4.75
N ILE A 837 -18.53 10.98 5.92
CA ILE A 837 -18.76 12.27 6.54
C ILE A 837 -17.42 12.92 6.88
N LEU A 838 -17.23 14.17 6.46
CA LEU A 838 -16.07 15.00 6.80
C LEU A 838 -16.46 16.08 7.82
N PRO A 839 -16.10 15.96 9.10
CA PRO A 839 -16.48 16.95 10.11
C PRO A 839 -15.52 18.14 10.19
N PHE A 840 -14.28 18.04 9.74
CA PHE A 840 -13.24 19.07 9.89
C PHE A 840 -12.76 19.59 8.54
N CYS A 841 -13.56 20.39 7.86
CA CYS A 841 -13.27 20.92 6.52
C CYS A 841 -12.80 22.38 6.51
N SER A 842 -12.83 23.09 7.65
CA SER A 842 -12.59 24.54 7.74
C SER A 842 -11.12 24.92 8.00
N ALA A 843 -10.22 23.97 8.17
CA ALA A 843 -8.81 24.22 8.41
C ALA A 843 -8.12 24.76 7.15
N SER A 844 -7.19 25.73 7.31
CA SER A 844 -6.39 26.23 6.19
C SER A 844 -5.46 25.14 5.67
N MET A 845 -5.41 24.97 4.35
CA MET A 845 -4.62 23.95 3.66
C MET A 845 -3.15 24.36 3.49
N ASP A 846 -2.86 25.63 3.48
CA ASP A 846 -1.53 26.22 3.31
C ASP A 846 -0.85 26.57 4.65
N PHE A 847 -1.50 26.26 5.79
CA PHE A 847 -0.98 26.59 7.11
C PHE A 847 0.22 25.72 7.48
N ILE A 848 1.39 26.33 7.63
CA ILE A 848 2.61 25.71 8.13
C ILE A 848 2.71 25.94 9.65
N LYS A 849 2.73 24.84 10.40
CA LYS A 849 2.93 24.92 11.87
C LYS A 849 4.38 25.32 12.17
N ARG A 850 4.60 26.57 12.54
CA ARG A 850 5.95 27.10 12.85
C ARG A 850 6.66 26.39 14.02
N THR A 851 5.90 25.64 14.84
CA THR A 851 6.46 24.85 15.96
C THR A 851 7.06 23.51 15.53
N GLN A 852 6.93 23.13 14.25
CA GLN A 852 7.47 21.88 13.71
C GLN A 852 8.70 22.16 12.86
N LEU A 853 9.60 21.19 12.81
CA LEU A 853 10.70 21.17 11.87
C LEU A 853 10.16 20.90 10.45
N HIS A 854 10.50 21.73 9.50
CA HIS A 854 10.22 21.55 8.08
C HIS A 854 11.53 21.37 7.32
N ILE A 855 11.57 20.41 6.39
CA ILE A 855 12.75 20.11 5.60
C ILE A 855 12.37 20.04 4.13
N SER A 856 13.12 20.73 3.30
CA SER A 856 13.11 20.60 1.84
C SER A 856 14.46 20.07 1.35
N THR A 857 14.46 19.23 0.34
CA THR A 857 15.69 18.66 -0.21
C THR A 857 15.66 18.76 -1.72
N THR A 858 16.76 19.23 -2.30
CA THR A 858 16.99 19.22 -3.76
C THR A 858 18.35 18.63 -4.06
N LYS A 859 18.48 17.86 -5.11
CA LYS A 859 19.75 17.29 -5.56
C LYS A 859 20.24 18.07 -6.77
N CYS A 860 21.37 18.75 -6.64
CA CYS A 860 21.99 19.55 -7.71
C CYS A 860 23.40 19.03 -7.98
N GLN A 861 23.70 18.63 -9.22
CA GLN A 861 25.03 18.15 -9.62
C GLN A 861 25.60 17.04 -8.71
N GLY A 862 24.74 16.14 -8.24
CA GLY A 862 25.13 15.03 -7.37
C GLY A 862 25.19 15.36 -5.88
N ARG A 863 25.08 16.63 -5.46
CA ARG A 863 25.04 17.04 -4.06
C ARG A 863 23.65 17.41 -3.60
N TYR A 864 23.40 17.23 -2.32
CA TYR A 864 22.14 17.64 -1.69
C TYR A 864 22.19 19.12 -1.30
N ARG A 865 21.05 19.80 -1.40
CA ARG A 865 20.78 21.09 -0.74
C ARG A 865 19.67 20.87 0.24
N ILE A 866 19.96 21.09 1.52
CA ILE A 866 19.03 20.80 2.62
C ILE A 866 18.48 22.12 3.12
N GLY A 867 17.26 22.44 2.74
CA GLY A 867 16.51 23.57 3.27
C GLY A 867 15.78 23.15 4.54
N TYR A 868 15.82 24.00 5.59
CA TYR A 868 15.06 23.72 6.79
C TYR A 868 14.52 25.00 7.46
N SER A 869 13.43 24.81 8.20
CA SER A 869 12.83 25.80 9.07
C SER A 869 12.38 25.10 10.35
N MET A 870 12.79 25.63 11.53
CA MET A 870 12.47 25.08 12.82
C MET A 870 12.26 26.17 13.87
N SER A 871 11.41 25.89 14.87
CA SER A 871 11.22 26.77 16.03
C SER A 871 12.31 26.56 17.08
N VAL A 872 12.82 27.64 17.63
CA VAL A 872 13.84 27.63 18.68
C VAL A 872 13.28 28.23 19.95
N GLY A 873 13.33 27.46 21.04
CA GLY A 873 12.88 27.89 22.38
C GLY A 873 11.38 28.15 22.48
N ASN A 874 10.95 28.65 23.63
CA ASN A 874 9.53 28.98 23.90
C ASN A 874 9.10 30.32 23.31
N SER A 875 10.01 31.05 22.68
CA SER A 875 9.78 32.43 22.17
C SER A 875 9.08 32.48 20.81
N GLY A 876 8.88 31.34 20.16
CA GLY A 876 8.31 31.28 18.81
C GLY A 876 9.21 31.84 17.71
N GLN A 877 10.49 32.05 18.00
CA GLN A 877 11.49 32.40 16.99
C GLN A 877 11.72 31.22 16.04
N THR A 878 11.83 31.52 14.75
CA THR A 878 12.04 30.52 13.72
C THR A 878 13.45 30.70 13.13
N VAL A 879 14.21 29.62 13.10
CA VAL A 879 15.50 29.54 12.40
C VAL A 879 15.27 28.92 11.05
N GLN A 880 15.76 29.55 10.00
CA GLN A 880 15.58 29.14 8.61
C GLN A 880 16.84 29.39 7.81
N ASN A 881 17.22 28.46 6.94
CA ASN A 881 18.32 28.64 6.02
C ASN A 881 17.86 29.09 4.61
N ASP A 882 18.81 29.47 3.76
CA ASP A 882 18.61 30.03 2.42
C ASP A 882 18.09 28.99 1.38
N PHE A 883 18.17 27.69 1.70
CA PHE A 883 17.66 26.63 0.83
C PHE A 883 16.19 26.26 1.10
N TYR A 884 15.59 26.83 2.15
CA TYR A 884 14.17 26.60 2.46
C TYR A 884 13.31 27.74 1.90
N ASP A 885 12.32 27.35 1.08
CA ASP A 885 11.35 28.29 0.49
C ASP A 885 9.96 28.01 1.08
N GLU A 886 9.47 28.92 1.93
CA GLU A 886 8.16 28.82 2.58
C GLU A 886 7.01 28.90 1.56
N VAL A 887 7.17 29.61 0.47
CA VAL A 887 6.12 29.77 -0.56
C VAL A 887 5.92 28.46 -1.30
N ILE A 888 7.04 27.85 -1.72
CA ILE A 888 6.99 26.52 -2.36
C ILE A 888 6.39 25.49 -1.40
N GLU A 889 6.81 25.50 -0.14
CA GLU A 889 6.30 24.54 0.84
C GLU A 889 4.79 24.69 1.11
N LYS A 890 4.26 25.92 1.13
CA LYS A 890 2.82 26.20 1.24
C LYS A 890 2.05 25.67 0.02
N SER A 891 2.54 25.93 -1.17
CA SER A 891 1.91 25.45 -2.40
C SER A 891 1.90 23.93 -2.47
N GLU A 892 3.02 23.28 -2.18
CA GLU A 892 3.11 21.82 -2.14
C GLU A 892 2.20 21.20 -1.09
N LYS A 893 2.07 21.84 0.08
CA LYS A 893 1.15 21.41 1.11
C LYS A 893 -0.31 21.55 0.69
N ALA A 894 -0.68 22.64 0.04
CA ALA A 894 -2.02 22.82 -0.49
C ALA A 894 -2.37 21.73 -1.52
N ARG A 895 -1.45 21.38 -2.41
CA ARG A 895 -1.59 20.28 -3.36
C ARG A 895 -1.76 18.91 -2.65
N GLU A 896 -0.95 18.65 -1.63
CA GLU A 896 -1.08 17.42 -0.82
C GLU A 896 -2.44 17.35 -0.14
N GLU A 897 -2.91 18.44 0.50
CA GLU A 897 -4.21 18.50 1.15
C GLU A 897 -5.38 18.29 0.15
N THR A 898 -5.24 18.78 -1.08
CA THR A 898 -6.22 18.55 -2.16
C THR A 898 -6.26 17.08 -2.55
N ARG A 899 -5.11 16.40 -2.66
CA ARG A 899 -5.07 14.95 -2.92
C ARG A 899 -5.66 14.14 -1.76
N ILE A 900 -5.44 14.58 -0.52
CA ILE A 900 -6.05 13.95 0.66
C ILE A 900 -7.57 14.10 0.60
N LEU A 901 -8.08 15.26 0.21
CA LEU A 901 -9.53 15.46 -0.01
C LEU A 901 -10.05 14.56 -1.13
N TYR A 902 -9.34 14.46 -2.26
CA TYR A 902 -9.66 13.51 -3.35
C TYR A 902 -9.78 12.07 -2.82
N VAL A 903 -8.81 11.63 -2.02
CA VAL A 903 -8.85 10.29 -1.40
C VAL A 903 -10.07 10.17 -0.52
N ALA A 904 -10.36 11.14 0.35
CA ALA A 904 -11.51 11.11 1.25
C ALA A 904 -12.84 11.00 0.49
N MET A 905 -13.05 11.80 -0.56
CA MET A 905 -14.27 11.77 -1.38
C MET A 905 -14.43 10.42 -2.08
N THR A 906 -13.36 9.88 -2.65
CA THR A 906 -13.37 8.61 -3.39
C THR A 906 -13.50 7.36 -2.51
N ARG A 907 -13.57 7.50 -1.18
CA ARG A 907 -13.92 6.39 -0.27
C ARG A 907 -15.41 6.08 -0.26
N SER A 908 -16.25 7.04 -0.66
CA SER A 908 -17.71 6.91 -0.58
C SER A 908 -18.29 6.04 -1.69
N ILE A 909 -19.21 5.14 -1.31
CA ILE A 909 -19.99 4.32 -2.25
C ILE A 909 -21.29 5.03 -2.58
N ARG A 910 -22.07 5.47 -1.59
CA ARG A 910 -23.47 5.87 -1.73
C ARG A 910 -23.75 7.34 -1.39
N SER A 911 -23.07 7.89 -0.39
CA SER A 911 -23.25 9.28 -0.04
C SER A 911 -22.01 9.91 0.58
N PHE A 912 -21.94 11.23 0.42
CA PHE A 912 -20.89 12.08 0.94
C PHE A 912 -21.50 13.31 1.62
N SER A 913 -21.02 13.61 2.83
CA SER A 913 -21.47 14.79 3.60
C SER A 913 -20.27 15.50 4.22
N TRP A 914 -20.33 16.81 4.35
CA TRP A 914 -19.26 17.58 5.01
C TRP A 914 -19.85 18.68 5.87
N VAL A 915 -19.14 19.00 6.96
CA VAL A 915 -19.50 20.10 7.86
C VAL A 915 -18.81 21.37 7.39
N GLU A 916 -19.61 22.40 7.13
CA GLU A 916 -19.16 23.74 6.81
C GLU A 916 -19.33 24.66 8.01
N VAL A 917 -18.24 25.32 8.42
CA VAL A 917 -18.28 26.35 9.48
C VAL A 917 -18.35 27.72 8.83
N GLN A 918 -19.38 28.49 9.18
CA GLN A 918 -19.61 29.82 8.60
C GLN A 918 -18.48 30.81 8.94
N GLY A 919 -18.18 31.72 8.01
CA GLY A 919 -17.29 32.88 8.24
C GLY A 919 -15.80 32.61 8.03
N LYS A 920 -15.38 31.45 7.58
CA LYS A 920 -13.98 31.15 7.23
C LYS A 920 -13.74 31.27 5.71
N GLN A 921 -12.86 32.20 5.32
CA GLN A 921 -12.53 32.53 3.91
C GLN A 921 -11.16 32.00 3.44
N ASN A 922 -10.53 31.13 4.21
CA ASN A 922 -9.20 30.60 3.86
C ASN A 922 -9.31 29.45 2.84
N LEU A 923 -8.28 29.20 2.05
CA LEU A 923 -8.18 28.00 1.23
C LEU A 923 -8.33 26.77 2.14
N SER A 924 -9.42 26.05 1.98
CA SER A 924 -9.83 24.95 2.86
C SER A 924 -10.62 23.88 2.10
N TRP A 925 -10.75 22.69 2.66
CA TRP A 925 -11.54 21.63 2.05
C TRP A 925 -13.00 22.05 1.81
N GLN A 926 -13.62 22.82 2.73
CA GLN A 926 -15.00 23.27 2.52
C GLN A 926 -15.12 24.16 1.28
N ASN A 927 -14.17 25.06 1.04
CA ASN A 927 -14.18 25.93 -0.12
C ASN A 927 -13.95 25.16 -1.43
N LEU A 928 -13.07 24.15 -1.41
CA LEU A 928 -12.82 23.31 -2.57
C LEU A 928 -14.04 22.46 -2.95
N ILE A 929 -14.75 21.89 -1.96
CA ILE A 929 -15.95 21.10 -2.20
C ILE A 929 -17.07 21.98 -2.78
N GLU A 930 -17.14 23.25 -2.40
CA GLU A 930 -18.18 24.21 -2.80
C GLU A 930 -17.96 24.84 -4.17
N THR A 931 -16.76 24.76 -4.74
CA THR A 931 -16.44 25.40 -6.04
C THR A 931 -17.34 24.91 -7.19
N GLU A 932 -18.23 23.95 -6.97
CA GLU A 932 -19.09 23.34 -7.98
C GLU A 932 -20.58 23.63 -7.79
N VAL A 933 -21.00 24.12 -6.66
CA VAL A 933 -22.39 24.40 -6.33
C VAL A 933 -22.70 25.86 -6.66
#